data_e4b2cdf1afd85f18ccb7b4d013040dd2
#
_entry.id   e4b2cdf1afd85f18ccb7b4d013040dd2
#
_cell.length_a   1.000
_cell.length_b   1.000
_cell.length_c   1.000
_cell.angle_alpha   90.00
_cell.angle_beta   90.00
_cell.angle_gamma   90.00
#
_symmetry.space_group_name_H-M   'P 1'
#
loop_
_entity.id
_entity.type
_entity.pdbx_description
1 polymer ?
#
loop_
_entity_poly.entity_id
_entity_poly.type
_entity_poly.pdbx_seq_one_letter_code
_entity_poly.pdbx_strand_id
1 'polypeptide(L)'
;MGLLTEGSPLSWEETKALAEHVRQHGVVQFINLYKRLRDRQGDVLKWGDEVEYILVKFDHERKVARVSLRASDILNTLQEKELKNPHGVKSLWRPEYGAYMVEGTPGKPYGGLLAHFNIVEANMKYRREEVARLLNPGEAVMSLTSFPRLGSPNFTDPPTVPTPDNGASRSLFFPDDAIFQGHPRFKTLTRNIRQRRGSKVAINLPIFRDKKTPNPFVEDLKALGDDGESTETALPNHVYMDAMGFGMGCCCLQLTFQACNINEARTLYDQLTPLCPIMLALTAASPLHRGYVTDVDCRWNVISCSVDCRTREERGEVPLKHNKFRIPKSRYDSIDSYLSPHGEKYNDVPLIYDEAIYQQLRDADIDHLLAQHIAHLFIRDSVSLFSEKVNQDDEQDTDHFENIQSTNWQTMRFKPPPPNSPIGWRVEFRPCEVQITDFENAAIVCFVVLLTRVILSYQLNFIIPISKVDENMRRAQKRDALRQEEFYFRKDITTCVSPPAATSCCHTSDCSDVYTPMTIDQIINGKADEFPGLIPLINSYLSGMDVDADTHCTIQQYLKLIQRRASGDLQTTASWMRRFVQSHPDYRHDSVVSERINYDLLTQIHGIQTGEIPCPELLGTSLQSKTQESIPAALEKAEAINGECC
;
A
#
# COMPACT_ATOMS: atom_id res chain seq x y z
N MET A 1 8.56 -1.51 0.79
CA MET A 1 9.53 -2.54 1.26
C MET A 1 9.88 -2.35 2.73
N GLY A 2 10.20 -3.44 3.47
CA GLY A 2 10.68 -3.39 4.85
C GLY A 2 12.22 -3.47 4.95
N LEU A 3 12.72 -3.66 6.18
CA LEU A 3 14.14 -3.84 6.46
C LEU A 3 14.70 -5.07 5.72
N LEU A 4 15.69 -4.88 4.86
CA LEU A 4 16.38 -5.93 4.10
C LEU A 4 17.77 -6.23 4.66
N THR A 5 17.90 -6.24 5.97
CA THR A 5 19.14 -6.68 6.62
C THR A 5 19.32 -8.17 6.39
N GLU A 6 20.49 -8.58 5.94
CA GLU A 6 20.86 -9.96 5.69
C GLU A 6 21.47 -10.62 6.93
N GLY A 7 21.34 -11.92 7.01
CA GLY A 7 21.89 -12.75 8.08
C GLY A 7 21.26 -14.15 8.08
N SER A 8 21.63 -14.95 9.07
CA SER A 8 21.11 -16.30 9.31
C SER A 8 19.76 -16.19 10.04
N PRO A 9 18.64 -16.60 9.43
CA PRO A 9 17.32 -16.43 10.04
C PRO A 9 17.13 -17.37 11.22
N LEU A 10 16.68 -16.81 12.35
CA LEU A 10 16.30 -17.57 13.52
C LEU A 10 14.96 -18.30 13.33
N SER A 11 14.80 -19.43 14.01
CA SER A 11 13.51 -20.13 14.12
C SER A 11 12.49 -19.24 14.87
N TRP A 12 11.20 -19.62 14.81
CA TRP A 12 10.19 -18.91 15.60
C TRP A 12 10.43 -19.02 17.10
N GLU A 13 10.81 -20.20 17.60
CA GLU A 13 11.08 -20.39 19.04
C GLU A 13 12.24 -19.51 19.53
N GLU A 14 13.33 -19.41 18.77
CA GLU A 14 14.45 -18.51 19.05
C GLU A 14 14.01 -17.04 18.96
N THR A 15 13.28 -16.67 17.90
CA THR A 15 12.75 -15.32 17.73
C THR A 15 11.81 -14.92 18.86
N LYS A 16 10.93 -15.83 19.28
CA LYS A 16 10.01 -15.64 20.41
C LYS A 16 10.76 -15.46 21.73
N ALA A 17 11.80 -16.26 21.96
CA ALA A 17 12.63 -16.13 23.17
C ALA A 17 13.35 -14.77 23.25
N LEU A 18 13.66 -14.15 22.10
CA LEU A 18 14.31 -12.85 22.00
C LEU A 18 13.33 -11.69 21.81
N ALA A 19 12.03 -11.92 21.79
CA ALA A 19 11.03 -10.89 21.49
C ALA A 19 11.12 -9.70 22.46
N GLU A 20 11.32 -9.96 23.75
CA GLU A 20 11.47 -8.89 24.75
C GLU A 20 12.78 -8.14 24.59
N HIS A 21 13.88 -8.82 24.26
CA HIS A 21 15.16 -8.19 23.93
C HIS A 21 15.01 -7.20 22.76
N VAL A 22 14.42 -7.65 21.63
CA VAL A 22 14.16 -6.79 20.47
C VAL A 22 13.28 -5.59 20.84
N ARG A 23 12.27 -5.80 21.67
CA ARG A 23 11.34 -4.76 22.11
C ARG A 23 12.05 -3.70 22.93
N GLN A 24 12.82 -4.09 23.96
CA GLN A 24 13.54 -3.17 24.82
C GLN A 24 14.59 -2.36 24.07
N HIS A 25 15.44 -3.02 23.27
CA HIS A 25 16.45 -2.35 22.47
C HIS A 25 15.84 -1.46 21.39
N GLY A 26 14.76 -1.90 20.71
CA GLY A 26 14.06 -1.09 19.72
C GLY A 26 13.49 0.20 20.28
N VAL A 27 12.96 0.19 21.51
CA VAL A 27 12.49 1.41 22.18
C VAL A 27 13.65 2.35 22.49
N VAL A 28 14.78 1.84 22.99
CA VAL A 28 15.98 2.64 23.27
C VAL A 28 16.54 3.26 21.98
N GLN A 29 16.61 2.49 20.91
CA GLN A 29 17.03 2.97 19.59
C GLN A 29 16.12 4.11 19.09
N PHE A 30 14.80 3.98 19.22
CA PHE A 30 13.88 5.05 18.87
C PHE A 30 14.08 6.31 19.74
N ILE A 31 14.25 6.16 21.05
CA ILE A 31 14.49 7.28 21.96
C ILE A 31 15.78 8.03 21.56
N ASN A 32 16.85 7.32 21.28
CA ASN A 32 18.13 7.90 20.86
C ASN A 32 18.00 8.63 19.51
N LEU A 33 17.32 8.00 18.55
CA LEU A 33 17.03 8.59 17.25
C LEU A 33 16.19 9.88 17.40
N TYR A 34 15.12 9.82 18.18
CA TYR A 34 14.23 10.96 18.43
C TYR A 34 14.95 12.13 19.07
N LYS A 35 15.74 11.90 20.13
CA LYS A 35 16.52 12.94 20.80
C LYS A 35 17.48 13.67 19.87
N ARG A 36 18.10 12.95 18.92
CA ARG A 36 19.01 13.55 17.95
C ARG A 36 18.31 14.36 16.86
N LEU A 37 17.06 13.98 16.49
CA LEU A 37 16.44 14.45 15.25
C LEU A 37 15.12 15.18 15.45
N ARG A 38 14.58 15.28 16.69
CA ARG A 38 13.31 15.97 16.97
C ARG A 38 13.30 17.44 16.57
N ASP A 39 14.45 18.09 16.70
CA ASP A 39 14.61 19.52 16.43
C ASP A 39 15.05 19.82 14.98
N ARG A 40 15.14 18.78 14.13
CA ARG A 40 15.49 18.89 12.72
C ARG A 40 14.41 19.71 11.98
N GLN A 41 14.83 20.78 11.27
CA GLN A 41 13.98 21.73 10.58
C GLN A 41 14.52 22.04 9.19
N GLY A 42 13.66 22.59 8.32
CA GLY A 42 14.08 23.13 7.03
C GLY A 42 14.38 22.08 5.97
N ASP A 43 13.96 20.83 6.16
CA ASP A 43 14.08 19.83 5.11
C ASP A 43 13.16 20.19 3.92
N VAL A 44 13.72 20.20 2.73
CA VAL A 44 12.97 20.50 1.51
C VAL A 44 11.99 19.37 1.16
N LEU A 45 10.87 19.73 0.55
CA LEU A 45 9.92 18.75 0.05
C LEU A 45 10.59 17.84 -0.97
N LYS A 46 10.64 16.55 -0.65
CA LYS A 46 11.03 15.47 -1.55
C LYS A 46 9.96 14.39 -1.50
N TRP A 47 9.73 13.74 -2.62
CA TRP A 47 8.74 12.68 -2.70
C TRP A 47 9.12 11.66 -3.77
N GLY A 48 8.53 10.49 -3.68
CA GLY A 48 8.75 9.42 -4.65
C GLY A 48 7.64 8.39 -4.61
N ASP A 49 7.49 7.69 -5.71
CA ASP A 49 6.57 6.57 -5.85
C ASP A 49 7.32 5.25 -5.78
N GLU A 50 6.63 4.23 -5.33
CA GLU A 50 7.04 2.83 -5.39
C GLU A 50 5.98 2.09 -6.22
N VAL A 51 6.40 1.47 -7.33
CA VAL A 51 5.53 0.66 -8.19
C VAL A 51 6.04 -0.76 -8.20
N GLU A 52 5.16 -1.68 -7.88
CA GLU A 52 5.42 -3.11 -7.94
C GLU A 52 4.85 -3.69 -9.24
N TYR A 53 5.54 -4.68 -9.80
CA TYR A 53 5.19 -5.32 -11.07
C TYR A 53 5.17 -6.83 -10.91
N ILE A 54 4.34 -7.50 -11.72
CA ILE A 54 4.30 -8.95 -11.87
C ILE A 54 4.96 -9.37 -13.19
N LEU A 55 5.80 -10.39 -13.12
CA LEU A 55 6.39 -11.04 -14.28
C LEU A 55 5.44 -12.16 -14.75
N VAL A 56 5.03 -12.12 -15.99
CA VAL A 56 4.09 -13.08 -16.58
C VAL A 56 4.73 -13.76 -17.78
N LYS A 57 4.54 -15.07 -17.88
CA LYS A 57 4.89 -15.90 -19.05
C LYS A 57 3.63 -16.26 -19.80
N PHE A 58 3.57 -15.92 -21.10
CA PHE A 58 2.52 -16.28 -22.03
C PHE A 58 2.93 -17.50 -22.88
N ASP A 59 2.08 -18.50 -22.92
CA ASP A 59 2.11 -19.58 -23.90
C ASP A 59 1.01 -19.30 -24.93
N HIS A 60 1.42 -18.70 -26.06
CA HIS A 60 0.50 -18.29 -27.11
C HIS A 60 -0.11 -19.44 -27.90
N GLU A 61 0.54 -20.62 -27.91
CA GLU A 61 0.02 -21.80 -28.59
C GLU A 61 -1.09 -22.45 -27.77
N ARG A 62 -0.84 -22.62 -26.45
CA ARG A 62 -1.79 -23.25 -25.53
C ARG A 62 -2.84 -22.27 -24.99
N LYS A 63 -2.65 -20.96 -25.21
CA LYS A 63 -3.50 -19.90 -24.65
C LYS A 63 -3.54 -19.93 -23.11
N VAL A 64 -2.37 -19.97 -22.49
CA VAL A 64 -2.18 -19.99 -21.03
C VAL A 64 -1.22 -18.89 -20.62
N ALA A 65 -1.47 -18.27 -19.47
CA ALA A 65 -0.55 -17.32 -18.83
C ALA A 65 -0.22 -17.79 -17.41
N ARG A 66 1.03 -17.63 -17.01
CA ARG A 66 1.57 -18.02 -15.70
C ARG A 66 2.43 -16.92 -15.12
N VAL A 67 2.62 -16.88 -13.81
CA VAL A 67 3.64 -16.01 -13.23
C VAL A 67 5.02 -16.58 -13.48
N SER A 68 5.98 -15.75 -13.89
CA SER A 68 7.38 -16.15 -14.14
C SER A 68 8.20 -15.97 -12.87
N LEU A 69 8.81 -17.05 -12.35
CA LEU A 69 9.58 -17.04 -11.10
C LEU A 69 11.02 -16.54 -11.29
N ARG A 70 11.24 -15.57 -12.17
CA ARG A 70 12.58 -15.05 -12.54
C ARG A 70 12.95 -13.71 -11.90
N ALA A 71 12.22 -13.27 -10.88
CA ALA A 71 12.49 -11.96 -10.27
C ALA A 71 13.94 -11.85 -9.75
N SER A 72 14.50 -12.91 -9.17
CA SER A 72 15.87 -12.90 -8.64
C SER A 72 16.91 -12.63 -9.72
N ASP A 73 16.81 -13.30 -10.88
CA ASP A 73 17.76 -13.12 -11.99
C ASP A 73 17.71 -11.71 -12.56
N ILE A 74 16.47 -11.18 -12.70
CA ILE A 74 16.23 -9.83 -13.24
C ILE A 74 16.77 -8.79 -12.26
N LEU A 75 16.48 -8.93 -10.96
CA LEU A 75 16.95 -8.00 -9.94
C LEU A 75 18.47 -7.98 -9.82
N ASN A 76 19.14 -9.13 -9.88
CA ASN A 76 20.60 -9.19 -9.87
C ASN A 76 21.21 -8.34 -11.00
N THR A 77 20.63 -8.43 -12.21
CA THR A 77 21.09 -7.63 -13.35
C THR A 77 20.80 -6.14 -13.21
N LEU A 78 19.62 -5.78 -12.69
CA LEU A 78 19.21 -4.38 -12.49
C LEU A 78 20.05 -3.71 -11.40
N GLN A 79 20.25 -4.40 -10.26
CA GLN A 79 21.01 -3.90 -9.12
C GLN A 79 22.51 -3.78 -9.40
N GLU A 80 23.06 -4.56 -10.33
CA GLU A 80 24.47 -4.43 -10.74
C GLU A 80 24.78 -3.02 -11.27
N LYS A 81 23.84 -2.38 -11.97
CA LYS A 81 23.99 -0.99 -12.45
C LYS A 81 24.00 0.01 -11.30
N GLU A 82 23.14 -0.19 -10.29
CA GLU A 82 23.09 0.63 -9.08
C GLU A 82 24.41 0.52 -8.30
N LEU A 83 24.94 -0.70 -8.11
CA LEU A 83 26.21 -0.93 -7.43
C LEU A 83 27.41 -0.26 -8.15
N LYS A 84 27.41 -0.28 -9.49
CA LYS A 84 28.48 0.36 -10.29
C LYS A 84 28.42 1.89 -10.32
N ASN A 85 27.22 2.47 -10.25
CA ASN A 85 27.02 3.92 -10.30
C ASN A 85 25.78 4.35 -9.49
N PRO A 86 25.86 4.39 -8.15
CA PRO A 86 24.71 4.65 -7.27
C PRO A 86 24.00 5.97 -7.52
N HIS A 87 24.72 6.98 -8.04
CA HIS A 87 24.19 8.33 -8.25
C HIS A 87 23.74 8.61 -9.70
N GLY A 88 24.02 7.69 -10.62
CA GLY A 88 23.76 7.87 -12.06
C GLY A 88 22.62 7.05 -12.62
N VAL A 89 21.95 6.23 -11.82
CA VAL A 89 20.81 5.41 -12.27
C VAL A 89 19.52 6.22 -12.28
N LYS A 90 18.65 5.94 -13.27
CA LYS A 90 17.32 6.56 -13.39
C LYS A 90 16.25 5.83 -12.56
N SER A 91 16.57 4.64 -12.04
CA SER A 91 15.68 3.75 -11.29
C SER A 91 16.45 2.99 -10.23
N LEU A 92 15.77 2.65 -9.12
CA LEU A 92 16.27 1.73 -8.10
C LEU A 92 15.34 0.54 -8.04
N TRP A 93 15.89 -0.66 -7.84
CA TRP A 93 15.13 -1.91 -7.86
C TRP A 93 15.30 -2.67 -6.56
N ARG A 94 14.20 -3.20 -6.06
CA ARG A 94 14.17 -3.97 -4.80
C ARG A 94 13.35 -5.26 -4.97
N PRO A 95 13.70 -6.30 -4.19
CA PRO A 95 12.90 -7.51 -4.16
C PRO A 95 11.59 -7.28 -3.42
N GLU A 96 10.56 -7.99 -3.89
CA GLU A 96 9.31 -8.12 -3.19
C GLU A 96 9.03 -9.58 -2.80
N TYR A 97 7.89 -9.80 -2.12
CA TYR A 97 7.54 -11.10 -1.53
C TYR A 97 7.52 -12.24 -2.55
N GLY A 98 6.93 -12.02 -3.71
CA GLY A 98 6.80 -13.03 -4.75
C GLY A 98 8.06 -13.20 -5.58
N ALA A 99 8.44 -14.45 -5.88
CA ALA A 99 9.52 -14.77 -6.81
C ALA A 99 9.23 -14.30 -8.26
N TYR A 100 8.05 -13.77 -8.47
CA TYR A 100 7.53 -13.21 -9.73
C TYR A 100 7.33 -11.68 -9.65
N MET A 101 7.79 -11.03 -8.59
CA MET A 101 7.57 -9.60 -8.34
C MET A 101 8.87 -8.83 -8.33
N VAL A 102 8.83 -7.60 -8.86
CA VAL A 102 9.92 -6.62 -8.76
C VAL A 102 9.35 -5.25 -8.39
N GLU A 103 10.01 -4.53 -7.50
CA GLU A 103 9.64 -3.16 -7.10
C GLU A 103 10.62 -2.15 -7.70
N GLY A 104 10.10 -1.12 -8.35
CA GLY A 104 10.86 -0.04 -8.93
C GLY A 104 10.50 1.31 -8.34
N THR A 105 11.54 2.10 -8.01
CA THR A 105 11.42 3.49 -7.58
C THR A 105 12.22 4.40 -8.50
N PRO A 106 11.96 5.73 -8.55
CA PRO A 106 12.84 6.65 -9.27
C PRO A 106 14.25 6.62 -8.65
N GLY A 107 15.28 6.78 -9.47
CA GLY A 107 16.68 6.79 -9.02
C GLY A 107 17.04 7.93 -8.07
N LYS A 108 16.26 9.01 -8.12
CA LYS A 108 16.32 10.14 -7.19
C LYS A 108 14.91 10.57 -6.84
N PRO A 109 14.66 11.05 -5.60
CA PRO A 109 13.36 11.60 -5.26
C PRO A 109 13.05 12.84 -6.10
N TYR A 110 11.77 13.07 -6.38
CA TYR A 110 11.27 14.29 -6.99
C TYR A 110 11.29 15.43 -5.96
N GLY A 111 11.48 16.66 -6.44
CA GLY A 111 11.60 17.85 -5.62
C GLY A 111 10.34 18.72 -5.56
N GLY A 112 10.53 19.96 -5.11
CA GLY A 112 9.48 20.95 -4.91
C GLY A 112 8.93 21.60 -6.18
N LEU A 113 9.65 21.59 -7.30
CA LEU A 113 9.20 22.22 -8.55
C LEU A 113 8.02 21.48 -9.17
N LEU A 114 7.06 22.21 -9.71
CA LEU A 114 5.92 21.62 -10.42
C LEU A 114 6.34 20.88 -11.69
N ALA A 115 7.46 21.24 -12.31
CA ALA A 115 8.04 20.53 -13.45
C ALA A 115 8.34 19.05 -13.16
N HIS A 116 8.55 18.64 -11.90
CA HIS A 116 8.71 17.24 -11.53
C HIS A 116 7.47 16.40 -11.83
N PHE A 117 6.28 16.97 -11.81
CA PHE A 117 5.04 16.25 -12.17
C PHE A 117 5.04 15.80 -13.64
N ASN A 118 5.78 16.52 -14.49
CA ASN A 118 5.86 16.19 -15.92
C ASN A 118 6.81 15.04 -16.24
N ILE A 119 7.65 14.60 -15.29
CA ILE A 119 8.61 13.50 -15.53
C ILE A 119 8.22 12.17 -14.89
N VAL A 120 7.19 12.14 -14.07
CA VAL A 120 6.78 10.94 -13.31
C VAL A 120 6.39 9.79 -14.24
N GLU A 121 5.51 10.04 -15.19
CA GLU A 121 5.06 9.02 -16.16
C GLU A 121 6.20 8.50 -17.00
N ALA A 122 7.05 9.39 -17.52
CA ALA A 122 8.23 9.00 -18.30
C ALA A 122 9.20 8.13 -17.48
N ASN A 123 9.38 8.42 -16.18
CA ASN A 123 10.18 7.59 -15.30
C ASN A 123 9.54 6.22 -15.05
N MET A 124 8.22 6.15 -14.82
CA MET A 124 7.49 4.88 -14.67
C MET A 124 7.61 4.03 -15.95
N LYS A 125 7.44 4.65 -17.12
CA LYS A 125 7.63 3.98 -18.41
C LYS A 125 9.06 3.47 -18.59
N TYR A 126 10.06 4.29 -18.25
CA TYR A 126 11.46 3.88 -18.29
C TYR A 126 11.72 2.64 -17.43
N ARG A 127 11.23 2.63 -16.18
CA ARG A 127 11.36 1.48 -15.28
C ARG A 127 10.75 0.21 -15.89
N ARG A 128 9.54 0.27 -16.37
CA ARG A 128 8.86 -0.87 -16.99
C ARG A 128 9.63 -1.38 -18.22
N GLU A 129 10.10 -0.48 -19.08
CA GLU A 129 10.91 -0.83 -20.26
C GLU A 129 12.28 -1.40 -19.88
N GLU A 130 12.88 -0.93 -18.79
CA GLU A 130 14.17 -1.46 -18.30
C GLU A 130 14.06 -2.93 -17.91
N VAL A 131 13.00 -3.33 -17.22
CA VAL A 131 12.69 -4.75 -16.95
C VAL A 131 12.40 -5.49 -18.25
N ALA A 132 11.57 -4.93 -19.12
CA ALA A 132 11.15 -5.58 -20.37
C ALA A 132 12.34 -6.00 -21.26
N ARG A 133 13.44 -5.24 -21.25
CA ARG A 133 14.67 -5.56 -22.00
C ARG A 133 15.41 -6.82 -21.50
N LEU A 134 15.09 -7.29 -20.29
CA LEU A 134 15.70 -8.47 -19.65
C LEU A 134 14.84 -9.72 -19.77
N LEU A 135 13.64 -9.58 -20.32
CA LEU A 135 12.67 -10.67 -20.42
C LEU A 135 12.97 -11.59 -21.60
N ASN A 136 12.64 -12.87 -21.41
CA ASN A 136 12.70 -13.86 -22.49
C ASN A 136 11.48 -13.74 -23.43
N PRO A 137 11.55 -14.30 -24.63
CA PRO A 137 10.39 -14.35 -25.53
C PRO A 137 9.15 -14.95 -24.84
N GLY A 138 8.02 -14.25 -24.97
CA GLY A 138 6.76 -14.63 -24.35
C GLY A 138 6.65 -14.23 -22.88
N GLU A 139 7.64 -13.57 -22.28
CA GLU A 139 7.51 -12.95 -20.96
C GLU A 139 7.08 -11.48 -21.07
N ALA A 140 6.37 -10.99 -20.07
CA ALA A 140 5.98 -9.59 -19.93
C ALA A 140 6.12 -9.14 -18.47
N VAL A 141 6.45 -7.87 -18.27
CA VAL A 141 6.34 -7.17 -16.99
C VAL A 141 5.02 -6.41 -16.98
N MET A 142 4.19 -6.66 -15.97
CA MET A 142 2.82 -6.15 -15.94
C MET A 142 2.56 -5.34 -14.68
N SER A 143 1.95 -4.18 -14.84
CA SER A 143 1.36 -3.40 -13.75
C SER A 143 -0.03 -3.98 -13.42
N LEU A 144 -0.04 -4.98 -12.56
CA LEU A 144 -1.22 -5.77 -12.22
C LEU A 144 -1.24 -6.01 -10.70
N THR A 145 -2.32 -5.64 -10.04
CA THR A 145 -2.41 -5.77 -8.57
C THR A 145 -2.37 -7.22 -8.12
N SER A 146 -3.16 -8.11 -8.74
CA SER A 146 -3.18 -9.53 -8.40
C SER A 146 -3.25 -10.37 -9.66
N PHE A 147 -2.43 -11.41 -9.75
CA PHE A 147 -2.55 -12.39 -10.83
C PHE A 147 -3.86 -13.19 -10.64
N PRO A 148 -4.81 -13.18 -11.61
CA PRO A 148 -6.17 -13.67 -11.39
C PRO A 148 -6.25 -15.13 -10.95
N ARG A 149 -5.31 -15.95 -11.38
CA ARG A 149 -5.23 -17.39 -11.06
C ARG A 149 -4.12 -17.73 -10.06
N LEU A 150 -3.65 -16.77 -9.28
CA LEU A 150 -2.66 -17.01 -8.22
C LEU A 150 -3.17 -18.12 -7.28
N GLY A 151 -2.38 -19.20 -7.10
CA GLY A 151 -2.76 -20.34 -6.29
C GLY A 151 -3.69 -21.36 -6.98
N SER A 152 -4.07 -21.16 -8.24
CA SER A 152 -4.74 -22.20 -9.04
C SER A 152 -3.72 -23.21 -9.56
N PRO A 153 -4.12 -24.42 -9.94
CA PRO A 153 -3.19 -25.40 -10.50
C PRO A 153 -2.38 -24.82 -11.67
N ASN A 154 -1.07 -25.11 -11.70
CA ASN A 154 -0.15 -24.74 -12.78
C ASN A 154 -0.03 -23.22 -13.03
N PHE A 155 -0.17 -22.37 -12.01
CA PHE A 155 -0.09 -20.91 -12.18
C PHE A 155 1.33 -20.35 -12.30
N THR A 156 2.39 -21.16 -12.08
CA THR A 156 3.81 -20.74 -12.11
C THR A 156 4.57 -21.23 -13.33
N ASP A 157 5.60 -20.51 -13.74
CA ASP A 157 6.63 -20.92 -14.69
C ASP A 157 8.02 -20.65 -14.06
N PRO A 158 8.88 -21.68 -13.82
CA PRO A 158 8.62 -23.12 -14.01
C PRO A 158 7.47 -23.66 -13.13
N PRO A 159 6.87 -24.80 -13.49
CA PRO A 159 5.81 -25.41 -12.69
C PRO A 159 6.29 -25.77 -11.29
N THR A 160 5.48 -25.46 -10.29
CA THR A 160 5.73 -25.77 -8.87
C THR A 160 4.50 -26.41 -8.24
N VAL A 161 4.68 -27.09 -7.11
CA VAL A 161 3.61 -27.81 -6.41
C VAL A 161 3.56 -27.34 -4.95
N PRO A 162 2.38 -27.00 -4.42
CA PRO A 162 2.21 -26.72 -3.00
C PRO A 162 2.58 -27.92 -2.11
N THR A 163 3.10 -27.64 -0.92
CA THR A 163 3.51 -28.66 0.06
C THR A 163 2.78 -28.44 1.38
N PRO A 164 1.52 -28.92 1.53
CA PRO A 164 0.69 -28.65 2.70
C PRO A 164 1.27 -29.20 4.00
N ASP A 165 2.06 -30.27 3.94
CA ASP A 165 2.64 -30.93 5.11
C ASP A 165 3.99 -30.35 5.53
N ASN A 166 4.61 -29.52 4.69
CA ASN A 166 5.98 -29.04 4.90
C ASN A 166 6.18 -27.60 4.41
N GLY A 167 7.32 -27.01 4.79
CA GLY A 167 7.74 -25.69 4.32
C GLY A 167 7.22 -24.52 5.16
N ALA A 168 7.42 -23.32 4.64
CA ALA A 168 7.06 -22.08 5.32
C ALA A 168 5.55 -21.82 5.31
N SER A 169 4.92 -21.93 4.14
CA SER A 169 3.49 -21.66 3.95
C SER A 169 2.60 -22.80 4.47
N ARG A 170 2.97 -24.05 4.20
CA ARG A 170 2.11 -25.24 4.35
C ARG A 170 0.73 -25.04 3.70
N SER A 171 0.71 -24.36 2.58
CA SER A 171 -0.51 -24.03 1.86
C SER A 171 -1.00 -25.19 1.00
N LEU A 172 -2.32 -25.30 0.86
CA LEU A 172 -2.95 -26.17 -0.12
C LEU A 172 -2.77 -25.68 -1.55
N PHE A 173 -2.48 -24.38 -1.72
CA PHE A 173 -2.57 -23.71 -3.02
C PHE A 173 -1.29 -22.99 -3.43
N PHE A 174 -0.54 -22.43 -2.47
CA PHE A 174 0.59 -21.55 -2.73
C PHE A 174 1.91 -22.26 -2.42
N PRO A 175 2.74 -22.57 -3.45
CA PRO A 175 4.02 -23.23 -3.25
C PRO A 175 5.07 -22.27 -2.70
N ASP A 176 5.94 -22.76 -1.82
CA ASP A 176 7.06 -21.99 -1.26
C ASP A 176 8.07 -21.52 -2.31
N ASP A 177 8.13 -22.17 -3.46
CA ASP A 177 8.97 -21.74 -4.59
C ASP A 177 8.50 -20.42 -5.23
N ALA A 178 7.23 -20.08 -5.05
CA ALA A 178 6.68 -18.79 -5.48
C ALA A 178 7.01 -17.63 -4.53
N ILE A 179 7.63 -17.92 -3.37
CA ILE A 179 8.20 -16.90 -2.48
C ILE A 179 9.59 -16.52 -3.01
N PHE A 180 9.95 -15.24 -2.95
CA PHE A 180 11.28 -14.79 -3.39
C PHE A 180 12.41 -15.47 -2.64
N GLN A 181 13.30 -16.11 -3.39
CA GLN A 181 14.38 -16.95 -2.83
C GLN A 181 15.66 -16.18 -2.52
N GLY A 182 15.86 -15.00 -3.14
CA GLY A 182 17.09 -14.22 -3.04
C GLY A 182 17.29 -13.53 -1.68
N HIS A 183 16.31 -13.57 -0.77
CA HIS A 183 16.43 -13.01 0.57
C HIS A 183 15.66 -13.86 1.59
N PRO A 184 16.28 -14.27 2.71
CA PRO A 184 15.67 -15.20 3.68
C PRO A 184 14.46 -14.60 4.44
N ARG A 185 14.33 -13.27 4.48
CA ARG A 185 13.27 -12.57 5.19
C ARG A 185 11.86 -13.08 4.82
N PHE A 186 11.57 -13.26 3.54
CA PHE A 186 10.22 -13.55 3.06
C PHE A 186 9.72 -14.92 3.51
N LYS A 187 10.54 -15.96 3.39
CA LYS A 187 10.21 -17.29 3.94
C LYS A 187 10.14 -17.29 5.46
N THR A 188 11.02 -16.55 6.12
CA THR A 188 11.03 -16.41 7.58
C THR A 188 9.76 -15.75 8.08
N LEU A 189 9.32 -14.65 7.47
CA LEU A 189 8.04 -13.99 7.80
C LEU A 189 6.88 -14.96 7.65
N THR A 190 6.81 -15.67 6.52
CA THR A 190 5.72 -16.63 6.24
C THR A 190 5.64 -17.70 7.30
N ARG A 191 6.76 -18.35 7.62
CA ARG A 191 6.85 -19.38 8.65
C ARG A 191 6.47 -18.83 10.03
N ASN A 192 7.08 -17.73 10.43
CA ASN A 192 6.94 -17.20 11.79
C ASN A 192 5.54 -16.61 12.04
N ILE A 193 4.90 -15.98 11.04
CA ILE A 193 3.50 -15.54 11.15
C ILE A 193 2.59 -16.73 11.40
N ARG A 194 2.72 -17.81 10.63
CA ARG A 194 1.94 -19.03 10.81
C ARG A 194 2.19 -19.68 12.17
N GLN A 195 3.45 -19.82 12.57
CA GLN A 195 3.81 -20.44 13.86
C GLN A 195 3.37 -19.60 15.06
N ARG A 196 3.51 -18.26 14.99
CA ARG A 196 3.00 -17.36 16.02
C ARG A 196 1.49 -17.45 16.16
N ARG A 197 0.77 -17.46 15.05
CA ARG A 197 -0.67 -17.62 15.01
C ARG A 197 -1.12 -18.95 15.62
N GLY A 198 -0.30 -19.99 15.51
CA GLY A 198 -0.61 -21.36 15.89
C GLY A 198 -1.49 -22.12 14.89
N SER A 199 -1.71 -21.52 13.70
CA SER A 199 -2.48 -22.09 12.60
C SER A 199 -2.09 -21.41 11.28
N LYS A 200 -2.53 -21.98 10.14
CA LYS A 200 -2.47 -21.27 8.86
C LYS A 200 -3.26 -19.97 8.94
N VAL A 201 -2.87 -18.97 8.15
CA VAL A 201 -3.72 -17.80 7.94
C VAL A 201 -4.98 -18.24 7.20
N ALA A 202 -6.09 -17.55 7.43
CA ALA A 202 -7.37 -17.86 6.80
C ALA A 202 -7.92 -16.60 6.13
N ILE A 203 -8.00 -16.63 4.81
CA ILE A 203 -8.54 -15.55 3.99
C ILE A 203 -9.82 -16.08 3.36
N ASN A 204 -10.94 -15.47 3.68
CA ASN A 204 -12.25 -15.84 3.15
C ASN A 204 -12.83 -14.64 2.40
N LEU A 205 -12.90 -14.72 1.07
CA LEU A 205 -13.49 -13.68 0.25
C LEU A 205 -14.86 -14.11 -0.27
N PRO A 206 -15.91 -13.28 -0.12
CA PRO A 206 -17.21 -13.60 -0.66
C PRO A 206 -17.08 -13.87 -2.18
N ILE A 207 -17.59 -15.02 -2.63
CA ILE A 207 -17.63 -15.31 -4.06
C ILE A 207 -18.71 -14.45 -4.73
N PHE A 208 -18.41 -13.88 -5.90
CA PHE A 208 -19.42 -13.24 -6.72
C PHE A 208 -20.48 -14.28 -7.15
N ARG A 209 -21.75 -14.03 -6.85
CA ARG A 209 -22.83 -14.94 -7.20
C ARG A 209 -23.36 -14.63 -8.59
N ASP A 210 -23.12 -15.55 -9.52
CA ASP A 210 -23.70 -15.53 -10.86
C ASP A 210 -24.71 -16.68 -11.02
N LYS A 211 -25.34 -16.76 -12.18
CA LYS A 211 -26.50 -17.64 -12.47
C LYS A 211 -26.24 -19.12 -12.21
N LYS A 212 -24.99 -19.59 -12.39
CA LYS A 212 -24.60 -21.00 -12.22
C LYS A 212 -23.59 -21.21 -11.08
N THR A 213 -23.31 -20.20 -10.29
CA THR A 213 -22.48 -20.36 -9.10
C THR A 213 -23.18 -21.33 -8.13
N PRO A 214 -22.52 -22.39 -7.66
CA PRO A 214 -23.11 -23.32 -6.69
C PRO A 214 -23.65 -22.61 -5.46
N ASN A 215 -24.78 -23.11 -4.93
CA ASN A 215 -25.38 -22.55 -3.73
C ASN A 215 -25.82 -23.65 -2.75
N PRO A 216 -25.11 -23.86 -1.61
CA PRO A 216 -23.91 -23.13 -1.21
C PRO A 216 -22.70 -23.47 -2.08
N PHE A 217 -21.79 -22.49 -2.29
CA PHE A 217 -20.45 -22.76 -2.81
C PHE A 217 -19.59 -23.27 -1.67
N VAL A 218 -19.11 -24.51 -1.80
CA VAL A 218 -18.24 -25.19 -0.83
C VAL A 218 -17.20 -25.99 -1.61
N GLU A 219 -15.93 -25.84 -1.28
CA GLU A 219 -14.83 -26.58 -1.91
C GLU A 219 -14.48 -27.83 -1.08
N ASP A 220 -14.16 -28.91 -1.75
CA ASP A 220 -13.63 -30.12 -1.11
C ASP A 220 -12.12 -29.98 -0.89
N LEU A 221 -11.74 -29.33 0.23
CA LEU A 221 -10.34 -29.09 0.57
C LEU A 221 -9.61 -30.38 0.99
N LYS A 222 -10.33 -31.39 1.47
CA LYS A 222 -9.77 -32.69 1.83
C LYS A 222 -9.22 -33.42 0.59
N ALA A 223 -9.89 -33.28 -0.54
CA ALA A 223 -9.40 -33.81 -1.80
C ALA A 223 -8.07 -33.18 -2.26
N LEU A 224 -7.72 -31.99 -1.73
CA LEU A 224 -6.46 -31.28 -1.97
C LEU A 224 -5.36 -31.60 -0.94
N GLY A 225 -5.63 -32.52 0.00
CA GLY A 225 -4.67 -32.92 1.03
C GLY A 225 -4.78 -32.15 2.35
N ASP A 226 -5.93 -31.49 2.62
CA ASP A 226 -6.17 -30.83 3.90
C ASP A 226 -6.33 -31.85 5.03
N ASP A 227 -5.64 -31.61 6.14
CA ASP A 227 -5.74 -32.39 7.38
C ASP A 227 -6.97 -32.07 8.23
N GLY A 228 -7.78 -31.10 7.79
CA GLY A 228 -8.97 -30.59 8.48
C GLY A 228 -8.86 -29.14 8.89
N GLU A 229 -7.65 -28.58 9.05
CA GLU A 229 -7.43 -27.20 9.51
C GLU A 229 -8.08 -26.17 8.57
N SER A 230 -7.85 -26.33 7.26
CA SER A 230 -8.42 -25.43 6.26
C SER A 230 -9.94 -25.62 6.13
N THR A 231 -10.42 -26.86 6.20
CA THR A 231 -11.85 -27.18 6.14
C THR A 231 -12.63 -26.55 7.30
N GLU A 232 -12.05 -26.48 8.51
CA GLU A 232 -12.68 -25.86 9.68
C GLU A 232 -12.75 -24.33 9.57
N THR A 233 -11.83 -23.70 8.86
CA THR A 233 -11.72 -22.26 8.76
C THR A 233 -12.32 -21.67 7.47
N ALA A 234 -12.51 -22.49 6.44
CA ALA A 234 -13.15 -22.10 5.20
C ALA A 234 -14.65 -21.85 5.38
N LEU A 235 -15.12 -20.68 4.94
CA LEU A 235 -16.53 -20.31 5.04
C LEU A 235 -17.29 -20.72 3.77
N PRO A 236 -18.54 -21.19 3.89
CA PRO A 236 -19.39 -21.44 2.72
C PRO A 236 -19.65 -20.13 1.98
N ASN A 237 -19.76 -20.19 0.65
CA ASN A 237 -19.93 -19.06 -0.26
C ASN A 237 -18.75 -18.08 -0.27
N HIS A 238 -17.55 -18.55 0.10
CA HIS A 238 -16.32 -17.78 0.05
C HIS A 238 -15.24 -18.54 -0.72
N VAL A 239 -14.39 -17.80 -1.40
CA VAL A 239 -13.12 -18.29 -1.91
C VAL A 239 -12.13 -18.31 -0.75
N TYR A 240 -11.68 -19.49 -0.37
CA TYR A 240 -10.75 -19.69 0.72
C TYR A 240 -9.30 -19.66 0.23
N MET A 241 -8.42 -19.01 0.99
CA MET A 241 -6.97 -18.96 0.74
C MET A 241 -6.23 -19.03 2.09
N ASP A 242 -5.07 -19.69 2.11
CA ASP A 242 -4.42 -20.16 3.34
C ASP A 242 -2.94 -19.76 3.49
N ALA A 243 -2.46 -18.78 2.72
CA ALA A 243 -1.05 -18.40 2.72
C ALA A 243 -0.82 -16.90 2.66
N MET A 244 0.29 -16.46 3.25
CA MET A 244 0.78 -15.09 3.18
C MET A 244 0.93 -14.61 1.71
N GLY A 245 1.29 -15.51 0.80
CA GLY A 245 1.49 -15.19 -0.61
C GLY A 245 0.27 -14.67 -1.36
N PHE A 246 -0.93 -14.98 -0.89
CA PHE A 246 -2.15 -14.44 -1.50
C PHE A 246 -2.34 -12.95 -1.27
N GLY A 247 -1.82 -12.43 -0.16
CA GLY A 247 -1.84 -11.00 0.13
C GLY A 247 -0.55 -10.30 -0.27
N MET A 248 0.58 -10.74 0.28
CA MET A 248 1.88 -10.12 -0.02
C MET A 248 2.37 -10.38 -1.45
N GLY A 249 1.72 -11.27 -2.18
CA GLY A 249 1.89 -11.49 -3.62
C GLY A 249 1.07 -10.53 -4.50
N CYS A 250 0.38 -9.54 -3.90
CA CYS A 250 -0.29 -8.46 -4.61
C CYS A 250 0.64 -7.26 -4.77
N CYS A 251 0.58 -6.62 -5.92
CA CYS A 251 1.29 -5.37 -6.21
C CYS A 251 0.51 -4.14 -5.75
N CYS A 252 1.23 -3.11 -5.34
CA CYS A 252 0.65 -1.83 -4.94
C CYS A 252 1.39 -0.63 -5.54
N LEU A 253 0.79 0.54 -5.37
CA LEU A 253 1.36 1.85 -5.65
C LEU A 253 1.45 2.60 -4.32
N GLN A 254 2.67 2.93 -3.91
CA GLN A 254 2.93 3.64 -2.66
C GLN A 254 3.63 4.97 -2.94
N LEU A 255 3.46 5.94 -2.03
CA LEU A 255 4.07 7.26 -2.11
C LEU A 255 4.71 7.61 -0.78
N THR A 256 5.94 8.11 -0.83
CA THR A 256 6.65 8.63 0.35
C THR A 256 6.91 10.12 0.17
N PHE A 257 6.62 10.90 1.22
CA PHE A 257 6.83 12.35 1.27
C PHE A 257 7.77 12.70 2.41
N GLN A 258 8.77 13.54 2.15
CA GLN A 258 9.58 14.18 3.17
C GLN A 258 8.93 15.50 3.58
N ALA A 259 8.76 15.70 4.87
CA ALA A 259 8.25 16.92 5.47
C ALA A 259 9.40 17.83 5.95
N CYS A 260 9.14 19.12 6.15
CA CYS A 260 10.16 20.06 6.62
C CYS A 260 10.60 19.81 8.07
N ASN A 261 9.76 19.15 8.87
CA ASN A 261 10.02 18.77 10.25
C ASN A 261 9.04 17.69 10.72
N ILE A 262 9.22 17.24 11.97
CA ILE A 262 8.38 16.19 12.58
C ILE A 262 6.91 16.60 12.69
N ASN A 263 6.60 17.87 12.97
CA ASN A 263 5.21 18.34 13.14
C ASN A 263 4.46 18.35 11.82
N GLU A 264 5.11 18.80 10.75
CA GLU A 264 4.52 18.74 9.40
C GLU A 264 4.30 17.29 8.95
N ALA A 265 5.26 16.37 9.26
CA ALA A 265 5.08 14.94 8.97
C ALA A 265 3.85 14.37 9.71
N ARG A 266 3.65 14.72 10.98
CA ARG A 266 2.47 14.29 11.76
C ARG A 266 1.19 14.87 11.20
N THR A 267 1.20 16.14 10.79
CA THR A 267 0.07 16.79 10.13
C THR A 267 -0.29 16.08 8.83
N LEU A 268 0.67 15.81 7.97
CA LEU A 268 0.43 15.06 6.72
C LEU A 268 -0.07 13.65 6.97
N TYR A 269 0.49 12.95 7.95
CA TYR A 269 0.00 11.62 8.36
C TYR A 269 -1.49 11.66 8.70
N ASP A 270 -1.91 12.61 9.54
CA ASP A 270 -3.28 12.74 9.98
C ASP A 270 -4.22 13.18 8.84
N GLN A 271 -3.84 14.21 8.09
CA GLN A 271 -4.70 14.78 7.04
C GLN A 271 -4.88 13.85 5.84
N LEU A 272 -3.89 13.00 5.53
CA LEU A 272 -4.00 12.02 4.44
C LEU A 272 -4.79 10.77 4.85
N THR A 273 -4.96 10.49 6.14
CA THR A 273 -5.66 9.31 6.63
C THR A 273 -7.10 9.19 6.12
N PRO A 274 -7.96 10.25 6.18
CA PRO A 274 -9.33 10.15 5.64
C PRO A 274 -9.40 9.92 4.13
N LEU A 275 -8.32 10.19 3.41
CA LEU A 275 -8.21 9.96 1.97
C LEU A 275 -7.84 8.50 1.62
N CYS A 276 -7.29 7.74 2.57
CA CYS A 276 -6.90 6.36 2.31
C CYS A 276 -8.05 5.50 1.76
N PRO A 277 -9.24 5.44 2.38
CA PRO A 277 -10.37 4.69 1.84
C PRO A 277 -10.89 5.24 0.49
N ILE A 278 -10.85 6.55 0.30
CA ILE A 278 -11.28 7.19 -0.95
C ILE A 278 -10.37 6.75 -2.11
N MET A 279 -9.05 6.83 -1.90
CA MET A 279 -8.08 6.43 -2.90
C MET A 279 -8.07 4.91 -3.12
N LEU A 280 -8.33 4.10 -2.08
CA LEU A 280 -8.48 2.66 -2.24
C LEU A 280 -9.65 2.32 -3.18
N ALA A 281 -10.82 2.92 -2.98
CA ALA A 281 -11.98 2.71 -3.85
C ALA A 281 -11.77 3.26 -5.27
N LEU A 282 -11.12 4.44 -5.39
CA LEU A 282 -10.84 5.08 -6.69
C LEU A 282 -9.86 4.26 -7.53
N THR A 283 -8.93 3.55 -6.89
CA THR A 283 -7.89 2.74 -7.55
C THR A 283 -8.20 1.25 -7.58
N ALA A 284 -9.39 0.82 -7.18
CA ALA A 284 -9.77 -0.59 -7.08
C ALA A 284 -9.41 -1.41 -8.33
N ALA A 285 -8.64 -2.50 -8.14
CA ALA A 285 -8.06 -3.28 -9.23
C ALA A 285 -7.96 -4.80 -8.94
N SER A 286 -8.65 -5.33 -7.93
CA SER A 286 -8.50 -6.71 -7.46
C SER A 286 -9.83 -7.46 -7.33
N PRO A 287 -10.57 -7.71 -8.43
CA PRO A 287 -11.85 -8.42 -8.37
C PRO A 287 -11.71 -9.95 -8.51
N LEU A 288 -10.53 -10.45 -8.86
CA LEU A 288 -10.27 -11.84 -9.22
C LEU A 288 -9.22 -12.45 -8.30
N HIS A 289 -9.56 -13.54 -7.64
CA HIS A 289 -8.68 -14.22 -6.69
C HIS A 289 -8.77 -15.74 -6.85
N ARG A 290 -7.63 -16.40 -6.90
CA ARG A 290 -7.48 -17.86 -7.00
C ARG A 290 -8.35 -18.52 -8.09
N GLY A 291 -8.49 -17.83 -9.23
CA GLY A 291 -9.27 -18.31 -10.37
C GLY A 291 -10.78 -18.12 -10.22
N TYR A 292 -11.23 -17.26 -9.31
CA TYR A 292 -12.64 -16.93 -9.12
C TYR A 292 -12.90 -15.44 -9.21
N VAL A 293 -14.11 -15.10 -9.64
CA VAL A 293 -14.66 -13.74 -9.50
C VAL A 293 -15.18 -13.60 -8.07
N THR A 294 -14.67 -12.63 -7.33
CA THR A 294 -15.07 -12.37 -5.94
C THR A 294 -15.98 -11.15 -5.83
N ASP A 295 -16.67 -11.00 -4.71
CA ASP A 295 -17.59 -9.87 -4.48
C ASP A 295 -16.89 -8.68 -3.78
N VAL A 296 -15.57 -8.56 -3.99
CA VAL A 296 -14.73 -7.45 -3.55
C VAL A 296 -13.94 -6.90 -4.73
N ASP A 297 -13.50 -5.65 -4.64
CA ASP A 297 -12.74 -5.00 -5.72
C ASP A 297 -11.32 -4.59 -5.31
N CYS A 298 -10.94 -4.76 -4.03
CA CYS A 298 -9.67 -4.32 -3.50
C CYS A 298 -8.90 -5.43 -2.76
N ARG A 299 -7.57 -5.29 -2.70
CA ARG A 299 -6.64 -6.23 -2.05
C ARG A 299 -6.52 -6.05 -0.54
N TRP A 300 -6.93 -4.92 0.04
CA TRP A 300 -6.57 -4.52 1.41
C TRP A 300 -6.88 -5.60 2.46
N ASN A 301 -8.11 -6.11 2.46
CA ASN A 301 -8.52 -7.16 3.41
C ASN A 301 -7.83 -8.51 3.14
N VAL A 302 -7.53 -8.81 1.87
CA VAL A 302 -6.77 -10.02 1.50
C VAL A 302 -5.39 -9.99 2.16
N ILE A 303 -4.68 -8.87 2.07
CA ILE A 303 -3.37 -8.71 2.69
C ILE A 303 -3.49 -8.72 4.21
N SER A 304 -4.46 -7.99 4.76
CA SER A 304 -4.71 -7.95 6.21
C SER A 304 -4.86 -9.36 6.80
N CYS A 305 -5.67 -10.22 6.20
CA CYS A 305 -5.85 -11.59 6.62
C CYS A 305 -4.59 -12.45 6.37
N SER A 306 -3.85 -12.18 5.31
CA SER A 306 -2.69 -13.00 4.89
C SER A 306 -1.48 -12.89 5.83
N VAL A 307 -1.38 -11.81 6.61
CA VAL A 307 -0.31 -11.55 7.59
C VAL A 307 -0.84 -11.50 9.04
N ASP A 308 -2.08 -11.92 9.27
CA ASP A 308 -2.68 -11.93 10.59
C ASP A 308 -2.06 -13.00 11.49
N CYS A 309 -1.05 -12.58 12.23
CA CYS A 309 -0.30 -13.44 13.15
C CYS A 309 -0.92 -13.50 14.55
N ARG A 310 -2.06 -12.85 14.80
CA ARG A 310 -2.71 -12.84 16.12
C ARG A 310 -3.12 -14.24 16.53
N THR A 311 -2.86 -14.58 17.81
CA THR A 311 -3.34 -15.82 18.42
C THR A 311 -4.86 -15.78 18.63
N ARG A 312 -5.47 -16.90 18.97
CA ARG A 312 -6.89 -16.96 19.33
C ARG A 312 -7.25 -16.09 20.53
N GLU A 313 -6.32 -15.99 21.50
CA GLU A 313 -6.46 -15.11 22.66
C GLU A 313 -6.46 -13.63 22.21
N GLU A 314 -5.51 -13.22 21.39
CA GLU A 314 -5.41 -11.85 20.90
C GLU A 314 -6.59 -11.44 20.03
N ARG A 315 -7.15 -12.36 19.23
CA ARG A 315 -8.38 -12.14 18.44
C ARG A 315 -9.66 -12.11 19.27
N GLY A 316 -9.62 -12.52 20.52
CA GLY A 316 -10.78 -12.53 21.39
C GLY A 316 -11.66 -13.78 21.30
N GLU A 317 -11.21 -14.83 20.61
CA GLU A 317 -11.96 -16.09 20.46
C GLU A 317 -11.95 -16.93 21.74
N VAL A 318 -10.93 -16.77 22.55
CA VAL A 318 -10.76 -17.42 23.86
C VAL A 318 -10.27 -16.41 24.91
N PRO A 319 -10.46 -16.67 26.23
CA PRO A 319 -9.93 -15.80 27.28
C PRO A 319 -8.40 -15.66 27.23
N LEU A 320 -7.88 -14.47 27.61
CA LEU A 320 -6.44 -14.24 27.75
C LEU A 320 -5.86 -15.10 28.87
N LYS A 321 -4.81 -15.88 28.57
CA LYS A 321 -4.06 -16.71 29.51
C LYS A 321 -2.56 -16.53 29.36
N HIS A 322 -2.08 -16.47 28.12
CA HIS A 322 -0.66 -16.41 27.76
C HIS A 322 -0.30 -15.11 27.04
N ASN A 323 -1.25 -14.48 26.36
CA ASN A 323 -1.06 -13.21 25.70
C ASN A 323 -1.45 -12.05 26.61
N LYS A 324 -0.72 -10.93 26.50
CA LYS A 324 -0.93 -9.72 27.32
C LYS A 324 -2.11 -8.89 26.85
N PHE A 325 -2.35 -8.86 25.54
CA PHE A 325 -3.28 -7.93 24.89
C PHE A 325 -4.35 -8.63 24.07
N ARG A 326 -5.53 -7.99 24.01
CA ARG A 326 -6.49 -8.17 22.94
C ARG A 326 -6.16 -7.18 21.84
N ILE A 327 -5.92 -7.67 20.63
CA ILE A 327 -5.47 -6.85 19.50
C ILE A 327 -6.57 -6.85 18.45
N PRO A 328 -7.31 -5.73 18.28
CA PRO A 328 -8.50 -5.71 17.41
C PRO A 328 -8.18 -5.79 15.92
N LYS A 329 -7.03 -5.29 15.48
CA LYS A 329 -6.62 -5.25 14.08
C LYS A 329 -5.43 -6.17 13.81
N SER A 330 -5.35 -6.70 12.58
CA SER A 330 -4.13 -7.33 12.07
C SER A 330 -2.97 -6.34 12.06
N ARG A 331 -1.74 -6.82 11.90
CA ARG A 331 -0.56 -5.95 11.69
C ARG A 331 -0.57 -5.22 10.34
N TYR A 332 -1.47 -5.58 9.45
CA TYR A 332 -1.77 -4.88 8.20
C TYR A 332 -3.22 -4.41 8.26
N ASP A 333 -3.44 -3.12 8.49
CA ASP A 333 -4.79 -2.55 8.57
C ASP A 333 -4.75 -1.01 8.45
N SER A 334 -5.91 -0.34 8.59
CA SER A 334 -5.98 1.10 8.77
C SER A 334 -5.22 1.55 10.03
N ILE A 335 -4.84 2.84 10.10
CA ILE A 335 -4.18 3.39 11.29
C ILE A 335 -5.06 3.23 12.53
N ASP A 336 -4.43 3.20 13.71
CA ASP A 336 -5.11 3.05 14.99
C ASP A 336 -5.30 4.38 15.72
N SER A 337 -4.46 5.39 15.42
CA SER A 337 -4.54 6.72 16.04
C SER A 337 -3.91 7.79 15.19
N TYR A 338 -4.40 9.02 15.31
CA TYR A 338 -3.78 10.23 14.81
C TYR A 338 -2.59 10.64 15.69
N LEU A 339 -1.64 11.38 15.11
CA LEU A 339 -0.36 11.74 15.73
C LEU A 339 -0.24 13.22 16.09
N SER A 340 -1.01 14.09 15.45
CA SER A 340 -0.95 15.52 15.73
C SER A 340 -1.94 15.92 16.85
N PRO A 341 -1.69 17.03 17.57
CA PRO A 341 -2.62 17.52 18.59
C PRO A 341 -4.03 17.81 18.06
N HIS A 342 -4.15 18.15 16.77
CA HIS A 342 -5.44 18.35 16.13
C HIS A 342 -6.24 17.07 15.93
N GLY A 343 -5.56 15.94 15.80
CA GLY A 343 -6.17 14.64 15.63
C GLY A 343 -6.62 14.01 16.94
N GLU A 344 -6.09 14.41 18.09
CA GLU A 344 -6.27 13.75 19.38
C GLU A 344 -7.74 13.48 19.72
N LYS A 345 -8.61 14.48 19.60
CA LYS A 345 -10.04 14.36 19.90
C LYS A 345 -10.82 13.41 18.97
N TYR A 346 -10.22 13.02 17.85
CA TYR A 346 -10.79 12.09 16.88
C TYR A 346 -10.29 10.66 17.05
N ASN A 347 -9.42 10.41 18.03
CA ASN A 347 -9.02 9.08 18.48
C ASN A 347 -10.13 8.47 19.34
N ASP A 348 -11.28 8.20 18.73
CA ASP A 348 -12.51 7.74 19.40
C ASP A 348 -12.56 6.23 19.62
N VAL A 349 -11.57 5.49 19.12
CA VAL A 349 -11.41 4.04 19.38
C VAL A 349 -10.29 3.86 20.41
N PRO A 350 -10.54 3.13 21.52
CA PRO A 350 -9.52 2.88 22.53
C PRO A 350 -8.27 2.24 21.93
N LEU A 351 -7.14 2.90 22.07
CA LEU A 351 -5.85 2.40 21.60
C LEU A 351 -5.27 1.39 22.59
N ILE A 352 -4.89 0.23 22.10
CA ILE A 352 -4.18 -0.79 22.89
C ILE A 352 -2.67 -0.53 22.74
N TYR A 353 -1.97 -0.31 23.84
CA TYR A 353 -0.51 -0.09 23.83
C TYR A 353 0.13 -0.67 25.08
N ASP A 354 1.45 -0.83 25.08
CA ASP A 354 2.21 -1.28 26.25
C ASP A 354 2.49 -0.10 27.17
N GLU A 355 1.90 -0.13 28.36
CA GLU A 355 1.99 0.96 29.36
C GLU A 355 3.41 1.20 29.84
N ALA A 356 4.24 0.15 29.99
CA ALA A 356 5.61 0.28 30.44
C ALA A 356 6.47 0.97 29.36
N ILE A 357 6.27 0.61 28.10
CA ILE A 357 6.94 1.26 26.96
C ILE A 357 6.45 2.70 26.83
N TYR A 358 5.15 2.93 26.94
CA TYR A 358 4.60 4.29 26.93
C TYR A 358 5.25 5.18 28.00
N GLN A 359 5.32 4.71 29.24
CA GLN A 359 5.94 5.48 30.31
C GLN A 359 7.44 5.74 30.05
N GLN A 360 8.20 4.74 29.57
CA GLN A 360 9.59 4.91 29.19
C GLN A 360 9.79 5.98 28.10
N LEU A 361 8.89 6.04 27.12
CA LEU A 361 8.91 7.06 26.07
C LEU A 361 8.58 8.45 26.64
N ARG A 362 7.59 8.53 27.55
CA ARG A 362 7.23 9.76 28.26
C ARG A 362 8.38 10.30 29.11
N ASP A 363 9.07 9.44 29.84
CA ASP A 363 10.22 9.79 30.67
C ASP A 363 11.41 10.30 29.81
N ALA A 364 11.43 9.97 28.52
CA ALA A 364 12.38 10.46 27.53
C ALA A 364 11.94 11.75 26.80
N ASP A 365 10.95 12.47 27.31
CA ASP A 365 10.38 13.71 26.74
C ASP A 365 9.68 13.54 25.37
N ILE A 366 9.23 12.32 25.05
CA ILE A 366 8.40 12.12 23.86
C ILE A 366 6.95 12.46 24.21
N ASP A 367 6.29 13.25 23.39
CA ASP A 367 4.92 13.68 23.64
C ASP A 367 3.93 12.52 23.70
N HIS A 368 2.76 12.77 24.29
CA HIS A 368 1.72 11.78 24.56
C HIS A 368 1.32 10.96 23.34
N LEU A 369 0.99 11.63 22.22
CA LEU A 369 0.45 10.94 21.02
C LEU A 369 1.51 10.08 20.32
N LEU A 370 2.71 10.60 20.18
CA LEU A 370 3.80 9.85 19.58
C LEU A 370 4.24 8.67 20.49
N ALA A 371 4.28 8.88 21.80
CA ALA A 371 4.56 7.82 22.76
C ALA A 371 3.50 6.69 22.71
N GLN A 372 2.22 7.04 22.62
CA GLN A 372 1.14 6.05 22.43
C GLN A 372 1.29 5.28 21.11
N HIS A 373 1.59 5.98 20.02
CA HIS A 373 1.77 5.35 18.70
C HIS A 373 2.92 4.33 18.72
N ILE A 374 4.07 4.71 19.23
CA ILE A 374 5.22 3.79 19.31
C ILE A 374 4.91 2.61 20.24
N ALA A 375 4.37 2.87 21.44
CA ALA A 375 4.00 1.83 22.39
C ALA A 375 2.94 0.87 21.81
N HIS A 376 2.05 1.36 20.94
CA HIS A 376 1.11 0.53 20.20
C HIS A 376 1.79 -0.37 19.16
N LEU A 377 2.74 0.14 18.38
CA LEU A 377 3.47 -0.70 17.44
C LEU A 377 4.17 -1.87 18.13
N PHE A 378 4.68 -1.63 19.34
CA PHE A 378 5.46 -2.58 20.14
C PHE A 378 4.63 -3.61 20.92
N ILE A 379 3.29 -3.59 20.85
CA ILE A 379 2.48 -4.71 21.38
C ILE A 379 2.64 -5.99 20.55
N ARG A 380 3.12 -5.87 19.30
CA ARG A 380 3.34 -6.98 18.38
C ARG A 380 4.78 -7.46 18.43
N ASP A 381 4.96 -8.77 18.35
CA ASP A 381 6.29 -9.37 18.32
C ASP A 381 6.97 -9.15 16.97
N SER A 382 8.30 -9.10 17.01
CA SER A 382 9.12 -9.29 15.82
C SER A 382 8.83 -10.66 15.21
N VAL A 383 8.63 -10.72 13.92
CA VAL A 383 8.36 -11.97 13.18
C VAL A 383 9.50 -12.38 12.23
N SER A 384 10.61 -11.64 12.29
CA SER A 384 11.83 -11.96 11.55
C SER A 384 13.03 -11.41 12.31
N LEU A 385 13.98 -12.28 12.68
CA LEU A 385 15.22 -11.91 13.35
C LEU A 385 16.36 -12.75 12.81
N PHE A 386 17.54 -12.14 12.69
CA PHE A 386 18.77 -12.79 12.23
C PHE A 386 19.78 -12.88 13.36
N SER A 387 20.52 -13.99 13.47
CA SER A 387 21.44 -14.24 14.57
C SER A 387 22.51 -13.16 14.70
N GLU A 388 23.01 -12.63 13.59
CA GLU A 388 24.04 -11.60 13.53
C GLU A 388 23.54 -10.21 13.95
N LYS A 389 22.20 -10.05 14.05
CA LYS A 389 21.53 -8.81 14.38
C LYS A 389 20.82 -8.81 15.74
N VAL A 390 21.16 -9.76 16.61
CA VAL A 390 20.60 -9.81 17.98
C VAL A 390 21.23 -8.73 18.87
N ASN A 391 22.57 -8.61 18.82
CA ASN A 391 23.29 -7.63 19.63
C ASN A 391 23.65 -6.42 18.77
N GLN A 392 23.18 -5.25 19.16
CA GLN A 392 23.32 -4.00 18.42
C GLN A 392 23.79 -2.88 19.36
N ASP A 393 24.37 -1.83 18.79
CA ASP A 393 24.66 -0.58 19.46
C ASP A 393 23.46 0.36 19.36
N ASP A 394 22.69 0.49 20.42
CA ASP A 394 21.45 1.28 20.44
C ASP A 394 21.66 2.79 20.21
N GLU A 395 22.89 3.29 20.28
CA GLU A 395 23.20 4.68 19.93
C GLU A 395 23.37 4.87 18.41
N GLN A 396 23.81 3.85 17.69
CA GLN A 396 24.15 3.93 16.27
C GLN A 396 23.16 3.16 15.39
N ASP A 397 22.68 2.01 15.86
CA ASP A 397 21.81 1.11 15.13
C ASP A 397 20.32 1.46 15.36
N THR A 398 19.47 1.09 14.40
CA THR A 398 18.02 1.23 14.48
C THR A 398 17.28 -0.05 14.04
N ASP A 399 18.00 -1.14 13.81
CA ASP A 399 17.44 -2.35 13.20
C ASP A 399 16.35 -3.01 14.06
N HIS A 400 16.43 -2.97 15.40
CA HIS A 400 15.38 -3.51 16.27
C HIS A 400 14.11 -2.67 16.20
N PHE A 401 14.22 -1.35 16.19
CA PHE A 401 13.08 -0.46 15.98
C PHE A 401 12.45 -0.67 14.60
N GLU A 402 13.27 -0.63 13.56
CA GLU A 402 12.82 -0.82 12.17
C GLU A 402 12.20 -2.20 11.93
N ASN A 403 12.69 -3.24 12.61
CA ASN A 403 12.15 -4.58 12.53
C ASN A 403 10.67 -4.62 12.95
N ILE A 404 10.32 -3.97 14.05
CA ILE A 404 8.93 -3.88 14.52
C ILE A 404 8.13 -2.92 13.65
N GLN A 405 8.64 -1.70 13.39
CA GLN A 405 7.93 -0.71 12.59
C GLN A 405 7.64 -1.23 11.17
N SER A 406 8.63 -1.82 10.50
CA SER A 406 8.49 -2.27 9.11
C SER A 406 7.60 -3.50 8.92
N THR A 407 7.20 -4.17 10.00
CA THR A 407 6.25 -5.29 10.01
C THR A 407 4.89 -4.93 10.59
N ASN A 408 4.62 -3.63 10.80
CA ASN A 408 3.32 -3.04 11.04
C ASN A 408 2.94 -2.21 9.80
N TRP A 409 2.08 -2.77 8.97
CA TRP A 409 1.69 -2.19 7.66
C TRP A 409 0.34 -1.48 7.78
N GLN A 410 0.37 -0.21 8.18
CA GLN A 410 -0.83 0.62 8.26
C GLN A 410 -1.08 1.38 6.96
N THR A 411 -2.27 1.96 6.78
CA THR A 411 -2.62 2.79 5.61
C THR A 411 -1.70 3.99 5.45
N MET A 412 -1.27 4.56 6.56
CA MET A 412 -0.20 5.56 6.64
C MET A 412 0.93 5.01 7.50
N ARG A 413 2.17 5.28 7.11
CA ARG A 413 3.32 4.99 7.95
C ARG A 413 4.08 6.26 8.25
N PHE A 414 4.36 6.51 9.53
CA PHE A 414 5.24 7.58 10.00
C PHE A 414 6.67 7.06 10.04
N LYS A 415 7.57 7.66 9.25
CA LYS A 415 8.94 7.17 9.06
C LYS A 415 9.95 8.16 9.63
N PRO A 416 10.65 7.82 10.72
CA PRO A 416 11.78 8.61 11.21
C PRO A 416 12.92 8.71 10.18
N PRO A 417 13.77 9.74 10.28
CA PRO A 417 14.98 9.82 9.47
C PRO A 417 15.87 8.58 9.67
N PRO A 418 16.43 8.00 8.60
CA PRO A 418 17.41 6.92 8.74
C PRO A 418 18.69 7.39 9.41
N PRO A 419 19.41 6.52 10.13
CA PRO A 419 20.69 6.89 10.73
C PRO A 419 21.69 7.41 9.69
N ASN A 420 22.43 8.46 10.05
CA ASN A 420 23.51 9.03 9.21
C ASN A 420 23.09 9.36 7.78
N SER A 421 21.87 9.81 7.59
CA SER A 421 21.27 10.12 6.28
C SER A 421 20.85 11.60 6.20
N PRO A 422 20.93 12.23 5.02
CA PRO A 422 20.36 13.55 4.78
C PRO A 422 18.83 13.53 4.70
N ILE A 423 18.21 12.35 4.71
CA ILE A 423 16.77 12.18 4.63
C ILE A 423 16.10 12.59 5.95
N GLY A 424 15.03 13.39 5.87
CA GLY A 424 14.27 13.89 7.01
C GLY A 424 13.10 13.00 7.45
N TRP A 425 12.20 13.60 8.24
CA TRP A 425 10.94 12.97 8.65
C TRP A 425 10.03 12.75 7.45
N ARG A 426 9.41 11.58 7.37
CA ARG A 426 8.62 11.17 6.19
C ARG A 426 7.31 10.54 6.61
N VAL A 427 6.37 10.58 5.68
CA VAL A 427 5.15 9.77 5.73
C VAL A 427 5.01 8.99 4.44
N GLU A 428 4.46 7.79 4.54
CA GLU A 428 4.23 6.89 3.42
C GLU A 428 2.72 6.64 3.30
N PHE A 429 2.18 6.93 2.12
CA PHE A 429 0.78 6.73 1.76
C PHE A 429 0.64 5.40 1.00
N ARG A 430 -0.11 4.44 1.54
CA ARG A 430 -0.01 3.02 1.15
C ARG A 430 -1.27 2.38 0.54
N PRO A 431 -2.46 3.05 0.46
CA PRO A 431 -3.69 2.35 0.12
C PRO A 431 -3.87 2.06 -1.36
N CYS A 432 -3.17 2.75 -2.28
CA CYS A 432 -3.45 2.68 -3.70
C CYS A 432 -3.11 1.32 -4.30
N GLU A 433 -3.98 0.82 -5.15
CA GLU A 433 -3.70 -0.33 -6.02
C GLU A 433 -2.99 0.12 -7.29
N VAL A 434 -2.04 -0.67 -7.78
CA VAL A 434 -1.35 -0.36 -9.04
C VAL A 434 -2.34 -0.39 -10.20
N GLN A 435 -2.19 0.53 -11.13
CA GLN A 435 -3.05 0.64 -12.33
C GLN A 435 -2.34 0.07 -13.55
N ILE A 436 -3.10 -0.23 -14.60
CA ILE A 436 -2.60 -0.90 -15.81
C ILE A 436 -1.54 -0.05 -16.53
N THR A 437 -1.73 1.27 -16.60
CA THR A 437 -0.88 2.15 -17.40
C THR A 437 -0.02 3.08 -16.53
N ASP A 438 1.14 3.45 -17.06
CA ASP A 438 2.03 4.44 -16.43
C ASP A 438 1.33 5.80 -16.28
N PHE A 439 0.47 6.16 -17.24
CA PHE A 439 -0.35 7.38 -17.20
C PHE A 439 -1.31 7.39 -15.98
N GLU A 440 -2.04 6.31 -15.73
CA GLU A 440 -2.94 6.21 -14.58
C GLU A 440 -2.17 6.26 -13.26
N ASN A 441 -1.07 5.51 -13.15
CA ASN A 441 -0.23 5.51 -11.94
C ASN A 441 0.35 6.91 -11.67
N ALA A 442 0.86 7.59 -12.70
CA ALA A 442 1.35 8.96 -12.58
C ALA A 442 0.24 9.95 -12.19
N ALA A 443 -0.96 9.80 -12.75
CA ALA A 443 -2.10 10.66 -12.40
C ALA A 443 -2.48 10.54 -10.90
N ILE A 444 -2.49 9.32 -10.36
CA ILE A 444 -2.76 9.05 -8.94
C ILE A 444 -1.66 9.66 -8.06
N VAL A 445 -0.39 9.42 -8.40
CA VAL A 445 0.76 9.97 -7.68
C VAL A 445 0.69 11.49 -7.66
N CYS A 446 0.55 12.12 -8.82
CA CYS A 446 0.50 13.58 -8.96
C CYS A 446 -0.68 14.19 -8.21
N PHE A 447 -1.86 13.56 -8.26
CA PHE A 447 -3.04 14.02 -7.50
C PHE A 447 -2.77 14.04 -6.00
N VAL A 448 -2.24 12.94 -5.42
CA VAL A 448 -1.98 12.87 -3.98
C VAL A 448 -0.88 13.86 -3.57
N VAL A 449 0.19 13.99 -4.34
CA VAL A 449 1.26 14.96 -4.06
C VAL A 449 0.76 16.41 -4.13
N LEU A 450 -0.04 16.76 -5.15
CA LEU A 450 -0.64 18.10 -5.24
C LEU A 450 -1.55 18.36 -4.04
N LEU A 451 -2.30 17.35 -3.62
CA LEU A 451 -3.19 17.49 -2.47
C LEU A 451 -2.42 17.74 -1.17
N THR A 452 -1.24 17.12 -0.95
CA THR A 452 -0.39 17.46 0.22
C THR A 452 -0.01 18.93 0.24
N ARG A 453 0.32 19.51 -0.92
CA ARG A 453 0.65 20.94 -1.04
C ARG A 453 -0.55 21.83 -0.72
N VAL A 454 -1.72 21.47 -1.23
CA VAL A 454 -2.96 22.22 -0.97
C VAL A 454 -3.33 22.16 0.51
N ILE A 455 -3.22 20.97 1.14
CA ILE A 455 -3.45 20.79 2.58
C ILE A 455 -2.57 21.74 3.39
N LEU A 456 -1.28 21.76 3.12
CA LEU A 456 -0.33 22.60 3.85
C LEU A 456 -0.52 24.10 3.56
N SER A 457 -0.72 24.48 2.30
CA SER A 457 -0.85 25.87 1.89
C SER A 457 -2.14 26.51 2.38
N TYR A 458 -3.25 25.78 2.36
CA TYR A 458 -4.56 26.27 2.77
C TYR A 458 -4.94 25.87 4.19
N GLN A 459 -4.05 25.15 4.90
CA GLN A 459 -4.28 24.62 6.24
C GLN A 459 -5.61 23.87 6.34
N LEU A 460 -5.85 22.97 5.38
CA LEU A 460 -7.07 22.19 5.32
C LEU A 460 -7.16 21.18 6.46
N ASN A 461 -8.38 20.86 6.85
CA ASN A 461 -8.67 19.87 7.86
C ASN A 461 -9.61 18.78 7.29
N PHE A 462 -9.10 17.57 7.09
CA PHE A 462 -9.86 16.40 6.63
C PHE A 462 -10.18 15.42 7.76
N ILE A 463 -9.65 15.65 8.96
CA ILE A 463 -9.71 14.69 10.06
C ILE A 463 -11.15 14.40 10.45
N ILE A 464 -11.49 13.11 10.51
CA ILE A 464 -12.74 12.54 11.00
C ILE A 464 -12.42 11.46 12.06
N PRO A 465 -13.37 11.01 12.89
CA PRO A 465 -13.13 9.96 13.87
C PRO A 465 -12.51 8.70 13.25
N ILE A 466 -11.57 8.06 13.96
CA ILE A 466 -10.93 6.80 13.55
C ILE A 466 -11.98 5.72 13.24
N SER A 467 -13.03 5.62 14.05
CA SER A 467 -14.14 4.70 13.80
C SER A 467 -14.80 4.90 12.43
N LYS A 468 -14.84 6.14 11.92
CA LYS A 468 -15.38 6.48 10.61
C LYS A 468 -14.40 6.20 9.47
N VAL A 469 -13.11 6.36 9.72
CA VAL A 469 -12.06 5.91 8.78
C VAL A 469 -12.14 4.40 8.62
N ASP A 470 -12.26 3.64 9.71
CA ASP A 470 -12.39 2.18 9.68
C ASP A 470 -13.65 1.72 8.94
N GLU A 471 -14.77 2.43 9.13
CA GLU A 471 -16.01 2.16 8.40
C GLU A 471 -15.83 2.42 6.89
N ASN A 472 -15.22 3.53 6.53
CA ASN A 472 -14.90 3.87 5.15
C ASN A 472 -13.95 2.83 4.50
N MET A 473 -12.95 2.33 5.24
CA MET A 473 -12.05 1.28 4.73
C MET A 473 -12.82 -0.03 4.42
N ARG A 474 -13.81 -0.39 5.23
CA ARG A 474 -14.69 -1.55 4.94
C ARG A 474 -15.56 -1.30 3.71
N ARG A 475 -16.11 -0.09 3.56
CA ARG A 475 -16.94 0.28 2.40
C ARG A 475 -16.14 0.31 1.11
N ALA A 476 -14.91 0.84 1.13
CA ALA A 476 -14.04 0.99 -0.02
C ALA A 476 -13.73 -0.32 -0.75
N GLN A 477 -13.78 -1.45 -0.05
CA GLN A 477 -13.43 -2.76 -0.60
C GLN A 477 -14.60 -3.49 -1.26
N LYS A 478 -15.82 -3.02 -1.06
CA LYS A 478 -17.01 -3.62 -1.66
C LYS A 478 -16.97 -3.47 -3.18
N ARG A 479 -17.62 -4.42 -3.84
CA ARG A 479 -17.79 -4.36 -5.30
C ARG A 479 -18.43 -3.04 -5.72
N ASP A 480 -17.78 -2.37 -6.68
CA ASP A 480 -18.23 -1.09 -7.26
C ASP A 480 -18.46 0.01 -6.22
N ALA A 481 -17.63 0.00 -5.16
CA ALA A 481 -17.77 0.94 -4.04
C ALA A 481 -17.72 2.41 -4.49
N LEU A 482 -16.95 2.71 -5.55
CA LEU A 482 -16.84 4.05 -6.12
C LEU A 482 -18.22 4.64 -6.49
N ARG A 483 -19.15 3.82 -7.02
CA ARG A 483 -20.47 4.27 -7.47
C ARG A 483 -21.60 3.91 -6.50
N GLN A 484 -21.42 2.90 -5.65
CA GLN A 484 -22.49 2.32 -4.84
C GLN A 484 -22.43 2.73 -3.38
N GLU A 485 -21.25 3.20 -2.90
CA GLU A 485 -21.07 3.52 -1.49
C GLU A 485 -20.89 5.04 -1.27
N GLU A 486 -21.28 5.48 -0.09
CA GLU A 486 -20.99 6.81 0.42
C GLU A 486 -19.95 6.69 1.53
N PHE A 487 -19.09 7.70 1.62
CA PHE A 487 -17.98 7.73 2.56
C PHE A 487 -18.12 8.91 3.51
N TYR A 488 -17.88 8.71 4.78
CA TYR A 488 -17.81 9.81 5.73
C TYR A 488 -16.64 10.72 5.34
N PHE A 489 -16.96 11.96 5.12
CA PHE A 489 -15.95 13.00 4.84
C PHE A 489 -16.31 14.29 5.56
N ARG A 490 -15.31 15.13 5.89
CA ARG A 490 -15.54 16.38 6.61
C ARG A 490 -16.21 17.38 5.69
N LYS A 491 -17.32 17.96 6.14
CA LYS A 491 -18.09 18.92 5.34
C LYS A 491 -17.38 20.27 5.27
N ASP A 492 -16.89 20.78 6.40
CA ASP A 492 -16.11 22.01 6.48
C ASP A 492 -14.62 21.69 6.65
N ILE A 493 -13.89 21.79 5.56
CA ILE A 493 -12.45 21.52 5.49
C ILE A 493 -11.59 22.75 5.74
N THR A 494 -12.22 23.94 5.88
CA THR A 494 -11.55 25.25 6.06
C THR A 494 -11.58 25.74 7.51
N THR A 495 -12.09 24.94 8.44
CA THR A 495 -12.21 25.35 9.85
C THR A 495 -10.86 25.76 10.42
N CYS A 496 -10.84 27.01 10.91
CA CYS A 496 -9.68 27.63 11.54
C CYS A 496 -9.04 26.72 12.59
N VAL A 497 -7.80 26.38 12.35
CA VAL A 497 -6.89 25.87 13.37
C VAL A 497 -6.47 27.11 14.20
N SER A 498 -7.30 27.54 15.14
CA SER A 498 -6.87 28.57 16.09
C SER A 498 -5.86 27.93 17.05
N PRO A 499 -4.67 28.52 17.23
CA PRO A 499 -3.78 28.13 18.30
C PRO A 499 -4.46 28.34 19.66
N PRO A 500 -4.10 27.58 20.72
CA PRO A 500 -4.74 27.64 22.05
C PRO A 500 -4.42 28.88 22.86
N ALA A 501 -4.20 30.06 22.24
CA ALA A 501 -3.92 31.30 22.91
C ALA A 501 -4.51 32.50 22.15
N ALA A 502 -5.83 32.64 22.19
CA ALA A 502 -6.49 33.97 22.12
C ALA A 502 -7.90 33.82 22.69
N THR A 503 -8.04 34.25 23.90
CA THR A 503 -9.33 34.60 24.52
C THR A 503 -10.14 35.50 23.60
N SER A 504 -11.43 35.15 23.44
CA SER A 504 -12.49 35.91 22.79
C SER A 504 -12.50 35.84 21.24
N CYS A 505 -13.33 34.94 20.73
CA CYS A 505 -14.42 35.23 19.80
C CYS A 505 -15.15 33.91 19.44
N CYS A 506 -16.46 33.93 19.49
CA CYS A 506 -17.41 32.86 19.13
C CYS A 506 -17.64 31.81 20.20
N HIS A 507 -18.25 32.25 21.31
CA HIS A 507 -19.17 31.38 22.05
C HIS A 507 -20.44 31.18 21.19
N THR A 508 -20.38 30.25 20.27
CA THR A 508 -21.55 29.49 19.85
C THR A 508 -21.17 28.03 20.00
N SER A 509 -21.86 27.36 20.88
CA SER A 509 -21.74 25.93 21.27
C SER A 509 -22.12 24.94 20.16
N ASP A 510 -21.89 25.29 18.88
CA ASP A 510 -22.27 24.49 17.71
C ASP A 510 -21.21 24.50 16.60
N CYS A 511 -19.93 24.54 16.95
CA CYS A 511 -18.93 23.99 16.03
C CYS A 511 -18.98 22.45 16.10
N SER A 512 -20.12 21.88 15.73
CA SER A 512 -20.22 20.45 15.52
C SER A 512 -19.22 20.08 14.43
N ASP A 513 -18.30 19.17 14.74
CA ASP A 513 -17.38 18.52 13.81
C ASP A 513 -18.22 17.73 12.80
N VAL A 514 -18.80 18.44 11.84
CA VAL A 514 -19.78 17.86 10.91
C VAL A 514 -19.02 17.13 9.81
N TYR A 515 -18.93 15.84 9.95
CA TYR A 515 -18.68 14.92 8.84
C TYR A 515 -20.03 14.36 8.35
N THR A 516 -20.12 14.09 7.07
CA THR A 516 -21.35 13.57 6.44
C THR A 516 -20.99 12.51 5.41
N PRO A 517 -21.87 11.55 5.13
CA PRO A 517 -21.71 10.66 3.98
C PRO A 517 -21.71 11.47 2.68
N MET A 518 -20.73 11.22 1.82
CA MET A 518 -20.61 11.79 0.48
C MET A 518 -20.18 10.71 -0.50
N THR A 519 -20.60 10.80 -1.74
CA THR A 519 -20.05 9.98 -2.83
C THR A 519 -18.61 10.40 -3.15
N ILE A 520 -17.82 9.52 -3.75
CA ILE A 520 -16.46 9.87 -4.19
C ILE A 520 -16.51 11.02 -5.22
N ASP A 521 -17.52 11.05 -6.08
CA ASP A 521 -17.74 12.16 -7.01
C ASP A 521 -17.87 13.50 -6.26
N GLN A 522 -18.71 13.55 -5.25
CA GLN A 522 -18.88 14.76 -4.44
C GLN A 522 -17.58 15.18 -3.72
N ILE A 523 -16.82 14.22 -3.18
CA ILE A 523 -15.55 14.52 -2.51
C ILE A 523 -14.52 15.06 -3.51
N ILE A 524 -14.38 14.44 -4.66
CA ILE A 524 -13.36 14.79 -5.66
C ILE A 524 -13.75 16.02 -6.48
N ASN A 525 -14.98 16.03 -7.00
CA ASN A 525 -15.44 17.05 -7.97
C ASN A 525 -16.23 18.19 -7.34
N GLY A 526 -16.73 18.00 -6.11
CA GLY A 526 -17.51 18.97 -5.37
C GLY A 526 -19.01 18.71 -5.46
N LYS A 527 -19.74 19.37 -4.58
CA LYS A 527 -21.18 19.44 -4.53
C LYS A 527 -21.58 20.90 -4.43
N ALA A 528 -22.34 21.39 -5.41
CA ALA A 528 -22.73 22.79 -5.52
C ALA A 528 -23.27 23.32 -4.16
N ASP A 529 -22.77 24.47 -3.73
CA ASP A 529 -23.13 25.19 -2.50
C ASP A 529 -22.92 24.42 -1.18
N GLU A 530 -22.40 23.16 -1.22
CA GLU A 530 -22.23 22.33 -0.02
C GLU A 530 -20.77 21.95 0.25
N PHE A 531 -20.02 21.56 -0.80
CA PHE A 531 -18.63 21.12 -0.67
C PHE A 531 -17.80 21.52 -1.88
N PRO A 532 -16.60 22.13 -1.71
CA PRO A 532 -15.83 22.69 -2.83
C PRO A 532 -15.26 21.63 -3.79
N GLY A 533 -15.01 20.42 -3.32
CA GLY A 533 -14.32 19.38 -4.07
C GLY A 533 -12.79 19.52 -4.02
N LEU A 534 -12.10 18.37 -4.01
CA LEU A 534 -10.64 18.35 -3.90
C LEU A 534 -9.94 18.86 -5.17
N ILE A 535 -10.45 18.51 -6.36
CA ILE A 535 -9.86 18.99 -7.62
C ILE A 535 -10.06 20.48 -7.86
N PRO A 536 -11.23 21.08 -7.60
CA PRO A 536 -11.37 22.54 -7.63
C PRO A 536 -10.39 23.27 -6.70
N LEU A 537 -10.11 22.72 -5.51
CA LEU A 537 -9.11 23.29 -4.59
C LEU A 537 -7.68 23.18 -5.16
N ILE A 538 -7.32 22.04 -5.77
CA ILE A 538 -6.04 21.90 -6.46
C ILE A 538 -5.92 22.89 -7.62
N ASN A 539 -6.96 23.08 -8.42
CA ASN A 539 -6.96 24.04 -9.51
C ASN A 539 -6.83 25.49 -9.00
N SER A 540 -7.49 25.82 -7.89
CA SER A 540 -7.32 27.12 -7.22
C SER A 540 -5.86 27.34 -6.78
N TYR A 541 -5.22 26.33 -6.19
CA TYR A 541 -3.80 26.37 -5.83
C TYR A 541 -2.91 26.58 -7.05
N LEU A 542 -3.11 25.80 -8.12
CA LEU A 542 -2.32 25.89 -9.35
C LEU A 542 -2.48 27.23 -10.07
N SER A 543 -3.64 27.87 -9.97
CA SER A 543 -3.88 29.20 -10.60
C SER A 543 -3.03 30.31 -10.00
N GLY A 544 -2.52 30.12 -8.78
CA GLY A 544 -1.59 31.03 -8.11
C GLY A 544 -0.11 30.70 -8.30
N MET A 545 0.19 29.64 -9.07
CA MET A 545 1.55 29.15 -9.25
C MET A 545 2.07 29.45 -10.65
N ASP A 546 3.37 29.72 -10.76
CA ASP A 546 4.05 29.85 -12.04
C ASP A 546 4.42 28.47 -12.58
N VAL A 547 3.78 28.05 -13.68
CA VAL A 547 3.87 26.72 -14.27
C VAL A 547 4.04 26.83 -15.77
N ASP A 548 5.01 26.13 -16.34
CA ASP A 548 5.16 26.05 -17.78
C ASP A 548 3.97 25.32 -18.46
N ALA A 549 3.75 25.59 -19.74
CA ALA A 549 2.57 25.13 -20.46
C ALA A 549 2.48 23.58 -20.56
N ASP A 550 3.59 22.88 -20.72
CA ASP A 550 3.59 21.42 -20.85
C ASP A 550 3.33 20.72 -19.52
N THR A 551 3.94 21.22 -18.43
CA THR A 551 3.66 20.76 -17.07
C THR A 551 2.20 21.03 -16.70
N HIS A 552 1.68 22.24 -16.98
CA HIS A 552 0.27 22.55 -16.73
C HIS A 552 -0.66 21.63 -17.53
N CYS A 553 -0.40 21.42 -18.81
CA CYS A 553 -1.18 20.52 -19.64
C CYS A 553 -1.19 19.09 -19.08
N THR A 554 -0.04 18.55 -18.70
CA THR A 554 0.10 17.21 -18.13
C THR A 554 -0.69 17.08 -16.83
N ILE A 555 -0.52 18.01 -15.88
CA ILE A 555 -1.26 18.03 -14.61
C ILE A 555 -2.77 18.04 -14.88
N GLN A 556 -3.26 18.89 -15.79
CA GLN A 556 -4.69 18.95 -16.12
C GLN A 556 -5.22 17.64 -16.72
N GLN A 557 -4.43 16.91 -17.52
CA GLN A 557 -4.83 15.60 -18.03
C GLN A 557 -4.92 14.55 -16.91
N TYR A 558 -3.98 14.57 -15.97
CA TYR A 558 -4.02 13.69 -14.79
C TYR A 558 -5.24 14.00 -13.91
N LEU A 559 -5.49 15.25 -13.59
CA LEU A 559 -6.65 15.66 -12.81
C LEU A 559 -7.98 15.28 -13.51
N LYS A 560 -8.03 15.41 -14.83
CA LYS A 560 -9.21 15.03 -15.61
C LYS A 560 -9.47 13.52 -15.60
N LEU A 561 -8.43 12.68 -15.57
CA LEU A 561 -8.59 11.24 -15.34
C LEU A 561 -9.26 10.98 -14.00
N ILE A 562 -8.74 11.58 -12.93
CA ILE A 562 -9.27 11.42 -11.57
C ILE A 562 -10.72 11.91 -11.49
N GLN A 563 -11.05 13.08 -12.06
CA GLN A 563 -12.42 13.62 -12.13
C GLN A 563 -13.40 12.65 -12.77
N ARG A 564 -13.04 12.17 -13.96
CA ARG A 564 -13.92 11.29 -14.74
C ARG A 564 -14.04 9.90 -14.14
N ARG A 565 -13.01 9.43 -13.42
CA ARG A 565 -13.11 8.18 -12.67
C ARG A 565 -14.01 8.37 -11.45
N ALA A 566 -13.86 9.45 -10.71
CA ALA A 566 -14.69 9.76 -9.53
C ALA A 566 -16.17 9.91 -9.88
N SER A 567 -16.50 10.53 -11.03
CA SER A 567 -17.88 10.64 -11.51
C SER A 567 -18.47 9.33 -12.04
N GLY A 568 -17.63 8.31 -12.27
CA GLY A 568 -18.05 7.04 -12.88
C GLY A 568 -18.10 7.05 -14.41
N ASP A 569 -17.70 8.16 -15.07
CA ASP A 569 -17.58 8.23 -16.54
C ASP A 569 -16.49 7.26 -17.05
N LEU A 570 -15.44 7.07 -16.25
CA LEU A 570 -14.41 6.05 -16.47
C LEU A 570 -14.55 4.96 -15.40
N GLN A 571 -14.27 3.72 -15.81
CA GLN A 571 -14.33 2.59 -14.91
C GLN A 571 -13.07 2.50 -14.02
N THR A 572 -13.21 1.85 -12.85
CA THR A 572 -12.06 1.31 -12.15
C THR A 572 -11.53 0.07 -12.89
N THR A 573 -10.25 -0.24 -12.71
CA THR A 573 -9.67 -1.47 -13.26
C THR A 573 -10.44 -2.70 -12.80
N ALA A 574 -10.89 -2.76 -11.54
CA ALA A 574 -11.70 -3.86 -11.02
C ALA A 574 -13.01 -4.03 -11.76
N SER A 575 -13.77 -2.95 -11.97
CA SER A 575 -15.04 -3.00 -12.69
C SER A 575 -14.84 -3.42 -14.16
N TRP A 576 -13.77 -2.93 -14.79
CA TRP A 576 -13.41 -3.28 -16.16
C TRP A 576 -13.03 -4.77 -16.28
N MET A 577 -12.16 -5.29 -15.39
CA MET A 577 -11.77 -6.71 -15.39
C MET A 577 -12.97 -7.62 -15.17
N ARG A 578 -13.85 -7.28 -14.23
CA ARG A 578 -15.09 -8.03 -13.96
C ARG A 578 -15.99 -8.09 -15.20
N ARG A 579 -16.18 -6.95 -15.87
CA ARG A 579 -16.97 -6.89 -17.10
C ARG A 579 -16.33 -7.71 -18.22
N PHE A 580 -14.99 -7.65 -18.37
CA PHE A 580 -14.28 -8.45 -19.34
C PHE A 580 -14.57 -9.95 -19.14
N VAL A 581 -14.41 -10.45 -17.90
CA VAL A 581 -14.69 -11.86 -17.59
C VAL A 581 -16.14 -12.21 -17.87
N GLN A 582 -17.09 -11.40 -17.42
CA GLN A 582 -18.53 -11.67 -17.57
C GLN A 582 -19.00 -11.66 -19.03
N SER A 583 -18.34 -10.90 -19.90
CA SER A 583 -18.65 -10.83 -21.33
C SER A 583 -17.86 -11.83 -22.19
N HIS A 584 -16.89 -12.56 -21.58
CA HIS A 584 -16.06 -13.48 -22.33
C HIS A 584 -16.85 -14.68 -22.85
N PRO A 585 -16.68 -15.12 -24.13
CA PRO A 585 -17.46 -16.22 -24.72
C PRO A 585 -17.37 -17.53 -23.95
N ASP A 586 -16.21 -17.82 -23.34
CA ASP A 586 -15.98 -19.04 -22.58
C ASP A 586 -16.44 -18.95 -21.11
N TYR A 587 -16.99 -17.83 -20.69
CA TYR A 587 -17.48 -17.67 -19.33
C TYR A 587 -18.82 -18.37 -19.13
N ARG A 588 -18.85 -19.28 -18.15
CA ARG A 588 -20.02 -20.15 -17.92
C ARG A 588 -21.02 -19.62 -16.91
N HIS A 589 -20.85 -18.40 -16.41
CA HIS A 589 -21.64 -17.80 -15.33
C HIS A 589 -21.59 -18.56 -14.00
N ASP A 590 -20.48 -19.23 -13.73
CA ASP A 590 -20.22 -20.04 -12.55
C ASP A 590 -19.22 -19.40 -11.59
N SER A 591 -18.82 -18.16 -11.85
CA SER A 591 -17.81 -17.35 -11.14
C SER A 591 -16.37 -17.88 -11.31
N VAL A 592 -16.11 -18.80 -12.23
CA VAL A 592 -14.78 -19.35 -12.48
C VAL A 592 -14.08 -18.59 -13.59
N VAL A 593 -12.82 -18.21 -13.34
CA VAL A 593 -11.89 -17.66 -14.33
C VAL A 593 -11.00 -18.78 -14.84
N SER A 594 -11.35 -19.34 -16.01
CA SER A 594 -10.59 -20.42 -16.64
C SER A 594 -9.20 -19.96 -17.10
N GLU A 595 -8.30 -20.89 -17.44
CA GLU A 595 -6.98 -20.57 -18.01
C GLU A 595 -7.11 -19.75 -19.30
N ARG A 596 -8.10 -20.05 -20.12
CA ARG A 596 -8.37 -19.31 -21.36
C ARG A 596 -8.81 -17.87 -21.08
N ILE A 597 -9.76 -17.66 -20.19
CA ILE A 597 -10.22 -16.33 -19.80
C ILE A 597 -9.07 -15.51 -19.20
N ASN A 598 -8.27 -16.14 -18.33
CA ASN A 598 -7.10 -15.51 -17.74
C ASN A 598 -6.07 -15.07 -18.79
N TYR A 599 -5.77 -15.96 -19.76
CA TYR A 599 -4.85 -15.65 -20.86
C TYR A 599 -5.35 -14.46 -21.70
N ASP A 600 -6.60 -14.50 -22.13
CA ASP A 600 -7.18 -13.45 -22.96
C ASP A 600 -7.26 -12.11 -22.19
N LEU A 601 -7.63 -12.13 -20.90
CA LEU A 601 -7.63 -10.95 -20.03
C LEU A 601 -6.23 -10.34 -19.90
N LEU A 602 -5.21 -11.15 -19.60
CA LEU A 602 -3.85 -10.67 -19.42
C LEU A 602 -3.23 -10.19 -20.73
N THR A 603 -3.56 -10.81 -21.86
CA THR A 603 -3.16 -10.33 -23.18
C THR A 603 -3.76 -8.96 -23.48
N GLN A 604 -5.04 -8.78 -23.14
CA GLN A 604 -5.72 -7.48 -23.29
C GLN A 604 -5.08 -6.41 -22.39
N ILE A 605 -4.83 -6.73 -21.12
CA ILE A 605 -4.17 -5.82 -20.18
C ILE A 605 -2.77 -5.44 -20.67
N HIS A 606 -1.99 -6.40 -21.17
CA HIS A 606 -0.66 -6.13 -21.72
C HIS A 606 -0.73 -5.18 -22.93
N GLY A 607 -1.67 -5.42 -23.86
CA GLY A 607 -1.87 -4.54 -25.00
C GLY A 607 -2.32 -3.12 -24.63
N ILE A 608 -3.14 -2.97 -23.58
CA ILE A 608 -3.51 -1.66 -23.04
C ILE A 608 -2.29 -0.97 -22.41
N GLN A 609 -1.52 -1.69 -21.61
CA GLN A 609 -0.32 -1.19 -20.94
C GLN A 609 0.73 -0.69 -21.93
N THR A 610 0.91 -1.39 -23.05
CA THR A 610 1.87 -0.99 -24.11
C THR A 610 1.33 0.07 -25.07
N GLY A 611 0.03 0.36 -24.99
CA GLY A 611 -0.65 1.31 -25.89
C GLY A 611 -1.02 0.72 -27.26
N GLU A 612 -0.85 -0.59 -27.44
CA GLU A 612 -1.26 -1.30 -28.68
C GLU A 612 -2.78 -1.45 -28.78
N ILE A 613 -3.46 -1.55 -27.64
CA ILE A 613 -4.90 -1.69 -27.56
C ILE A 613 -5.48 -0.47 -26.85
N PRO A 614 -6.34 0.32 -27.51
CA PRO A 614 -7.03 1.42 -26.86
C PRO A 614 -8.09 0.89 -25.87
N CYS A 615 -8.22 1.56 -24.72
CA CYS A 615 -9.26 1.26 -23.73
C CYS A 615 -9.94 2.56 -23.26
N PRO A 616 -10.90 3.08 -24.03
CA PRO A 616 -11.57 4.34 -23.69
C PRO A 616 -12.37 4.28 -22.38
N GLU A 617 -12.76 3.09 -21.95
CA GLU A 617 -13.49 2.87 -20.71
C GLU A 617 -12.65 3.12 -19.45
N LEU A 618 -11.34 2.93 -19.54
CA LEU A 618 -10.37 3.22 -18.46
C LEU A 618 -9.71 4.57 -18.63
N LEU A 619 -9.31 4.90 -19.86
CA LEU A 619 -8.43 6.01 -20.17
C LEU A 619 -9.14 7.20 -20.85
N GLY A 620 -10.38 7.02 -21.31
CA GLY A 620 -11.02 8.02 -22.18
C GLY A 620 -10.40 8.04 -23.58
N THR A 621 -10.93 8.88 -24.47
CA THR A 621 -10.50 8.97 -25.87
C THR A 621 -9.49 10.09 -26.15
N SER A 622 -9.33 11.03 -25.21
CA SER A 622 -8.57 12.27 -25.43
C SER A 622 -7.58 12.61 -24.31
N LEU A 623 -7.41 11.71 -23.34
CA LEU A 623 -6.47 11.95 -22.23
C LEU A 623 -5.07 11.54 -22.65
N GLN A 624 -4.16 12.51 -22.67
CA GLN A 624 -2.75 12.30 -23.01
C GLN A 624 -1.89 13.34 -22.32
N SER A 625 -0.84 12.89 -21.63
CA SER A 625 0.16 13.77 -21.03
C SER A 625 1.15 14.28 -22.07
N LYS A 626 1.89 15.30 -21.68
CA LYS A 626 3.09 15.79 -22.38
C LYS A 626 4.35 15.48 -21.56
N THR A 627 4.38 14.29 -20.96
CA THR A 627 5.48 13.86 -20.09
C THR A 627 6.82 13.96 -20.80
N GLN A 628 7.87 14.32 -20.05
CA GLN A 628 9.23 14.50 -20.52
C GLN A 628 10.19 13.63 -19.68
N GLU A 629 11.34 13.27 -20.25
CA GLU A 629 12.34 12.44 -19.57
C GLU A 629 13.13 13.19 -18.49
N SER A 630 13.20 14.52 -18.57
CA SER A 630 13.93 15.37 -17.63
C SER A 630 13.28 16.75 -17.51
N ILE A 631 13.46 17.40 -16.37
CA ILE A 631 13.12 18.81 -16.24
C ILE A 631 14.11 19.68 -17.02
N PRO A 632 13.70 20.86 -17.49
CA PRO A 632 14.60 21.80 -18.14
C PRO A 632 15.79 22.19 -17.26
N ALA A 633 17.00 22.13 -17.78
CA ALA A 633 18.25 22.39 -17.03
C ALA A 633 18.30 23.77 -16.34
N ALA A 634 17.57 24.76 -16.85
CA ALA A 634 17.46 26.07 -16.21
C ALA A 634 16.68 26.00 -14.88
N LEU A 635 15.65 25.15 -14.79
CA LEU A 635 14.87 24.93 -13.58
C LEU A 635 15.63 24.07 -12.56
N GLU A 636 16.40 23.07 -13.00
CA GLU A 636 17.30 22.31 -12.11
C GLU A 636 18.32 23.21 -11.40
N LYS A 637 18.90 24.15 -12.13
CA LYS A 637 19.85 25.12 -11.54
C LYS A 637 19.19 26.05 -10.54
N ALA A 638 17.97 26.49 -10.81
CA ALA A 638 17.21 27.34 -9.88
C ALA A 638 16.84 26.59 -8.59
N GLU A 639 16.49 25.32 -8.67
CA GLU A 639 16.19 24.49 -7.48
C GLU A 639 17.44 24.28 -6.61
N ALA A 640 18.59 24.03 -7.23
CA ALA A 640 19.86 23.87 -6.51
C ALA A 640 20.27 25.15 -5.76
N ILE A 641 20.08 26.33 -6.36
CA ILE A 641 20.38 27.63 -5.74
C ILE A 641 19.41 27.92 -4.56
N ASN A 642 18.12 27.63 -4.73
CA ASN A 642 17.12 27.86 -3.69
C ASN A 642 17.22 26.87 -2.52
N GLY A 643 17.74 25.66 -2.77
CA GLY A 643 18.00 24.65 -1.73
C GLY A 643 19.22 24.97 -0.85
N GLU A 644 20.09 25.86 -1.27
CA GLU A 644 21.24 26.36 -0.48
C GLU A 644 20.88 27.59 0.39
N CYS A 645 19.70 28.19 0.16
CA CYS A 645 19.24 29.40 0.84
C CYS A 645 18.12 29.20 1.89
N CYS A 646 17.74 27.95 2.18
CA CYS A 646 16.70 27.66 3.18
C CYS A 646 17.26 27.05 4.46
#